data_3421b127bc6ef78d16bff3760b62ff19
#
_entry.id   3421b127bc6ef78d16bff3760b62ff19
#
_cell.length_a   1.000
_cell.length_b   1.000
_cell.length_c   1.000
_cell.angle_alpha   90.00
_cell.angle_beta   90.00
_cell.angle_gamma   90.00
#
_symmetry.space_group_name_H-M   'P 1'
#
loop_
_entity.id
_entity.type
_entity.pdbx_description
1 polymer ?
#
loop_
_entity_poly.entity_id
_entity_poly.type
_entity_poly.pdbx_seq_one_letter_code
_entity_poly.pdbx_strand_id
1 'polypeptide(L)'
;MQILVTDATGTVGRLVARQLIAAGHTVSGVAEHPHACLDPNVDFVCASLNDPILQELADEADAVIHLAPVDITAPGSAEIEGVVHVTQAAARAGARLLFVSQAAGRPDLYRAAEELVSTSWGPTLVIRIAPPVGRQLDWMVCRTVATLLRTKVSAQPMRVLHLDDLARFLVLALNTDRTGVVDLATPDTINVITAWRLLRTVDPRSRLHRVRGWSELVPDMDTAAVQEDWAFEFGWHAVEAVADTGRGLVGRRLGAAGAKSHGGQLALPVEVLPRSGLSEGLEPAAPDGLEGEFDDRIDPRFPVFGATSLAEALPGPLTPITLDVQMSGLRTASRALGQVLALGGVINDEWGSRAVAVFGHRPYIGVSTSVVAASQLPGWDQQAVAERALGGPSDVGTLLPFGRPQLTSGALGSAAKAVVAVRSAALLRHLRANTRAYRTAAQAEHLDAAQLTSLPDAFLAVRIRLLRDRIHQGWILTALWLIDTGVAAVAPARTKAGSSVSGLGVLTESSRISAETGALAALLRSDPPLCALAWEGNLASVRALSPNTAGALDDAVARIGHRGPGEAELASPTFSDDPVMLLTAAARAAAALTETAAPPARRLDDDARGSRELAHDTTMWFTHELRMTLRELGSRWVATDLIDVVDDVYYLTCDELLTIPADARLRIKRRRAERERLQAQRPPDVIDKNWVPVHRSPH
;
A
#
# COMPACT_ATOMS: atom_id res chain seq x y z
N MET A 1 -22.79 10.94 7.72
CA MET A 1 -23.41 10.16 8.79
C MET A 1 -22.36 9.88 9.84
N GLN A 2 -22.78 9.86 11.12
CA GLN A 2 -21.96 9.34 12.22
C GLN A 2 -22.17 7.84 12.34
N ILE A 3 -21.11 7.04 12.29
CA ILE A 3 -21.21 5.56 12.25
C ILE A 3 -20.39 4.96 13.37
N LEU A 4 -21.00 4.14 14.20
CA LEU A 4 -20.33 3.35 15.23
C LEU A 4 -19.95 1.97 14.67
N VAL A 5 -18.66 1.61 14.76
CA VAL A 5 -18.14 0.30 14.32
C VAL A 5 -17.64 -0.49 15.52
N THR A 6 -18.20 -1.67 15.79
CA THR A 6 -17.67 -2.59 16.81
C THR A 6 -16.59 -3.49 16.21
N ASP A 7 -15.66 -3.98 17.04
CA ASP A 7 -14.43 -4.65 16.59
C ASP A 7 -13.64 -3.80 15.58
N ALA A 8 -13.63 -2.48 15.78
CA ALA A 8 -12.99 -1.52 14.87
C ALA A 8 -11.51 -1.80 14.66
N THR A 9 -10.84 -2.41 15.60
CA THR A 9 -9.41 -2.79 15.54
C THR A 9 -9.16 -4.19 14.95
N GLY A 10 -10.21 -4.98 14.72
CA GLY A 10 -10.14 -6.21 13.95
C GLY A 10 -9.77 -5.94 12.48
N THR A 11 -9.32 -6.96 11.74
CA THR A 11 -8.90 -6.77 10.33
C THR A 11 -10.06 -6.27 9.45
N VAL A 12 -11.26 -6.82 9.64
CA VAL A 12 -12.46 -6.36 8.91
C VAL A 12 -12.87 -4.98 9.37
N GLY A 13 -12.85 -4.71 10.69
CA GLY A 13 -13.18 -3.40 11.27
C GLY A 13 -12.30 -2.27 10.71
N ARG A 14 -10.99 -2.47 10.67
CA ARG A 14 -10.04 -1.49 10.08
C ARG A 14 -10.29 -1.26 8.59
N LEU A 15 -10.59 -2.33 7.85
CA LEU A 15 -10.90 -2.25 6.42
C LEU A 15 -12.19 -1.44 6.18
N VAL A 16 -13.24 -1.75 6.94
CA VAL A 16 -14.55 -1.08 6.86
C VAL A 16 -14.45 0.37 7.32
N ALA A 17 -13.82 0.65 8.46
CA ALA A 17 -13.67 2.01 8.98
C ALA A 17 -12.95 2.93 7.98
N ARG A 18 -11.85 2.46 7.36
CA ARG A 18 -11.14 3.20 6.32
C ARG A 18 -12.03 3.49 5.11
N GLN A 19 -12.81 2.50 4.68
CA GLN A 19 -13.71 2.66 3.55
C GLN A 19 -14.84 3.65 3.84
N LEU A 20 -15.38 3.66 5.06
CA LEU A 20 -16.40 4.60 5.51
C LEU A 20 -15.87 6.04 5.56
N ILE A 21 -14.66 6.24 6.07
CA ILE A 21 -13.99 7.54 6.08
C ILE A 21 -13.78 8.05 4.65
N ALA A 22 -13.32 7.18 3.75
CA ALA A 22 -13.14 7.51 2.34
C ALA A 22 -14.46 7.93 1.68
N ALA A 23 -15.56 7.25 2.02
CA ALA A 23 -16.91 7.59 1.56
C ALA A 23 -17.46 8.91 2.15
N GLY A 24 -16.79 9.51 3.14
CA GLY A 24 -17.16 10.79 3.74
C GLY A 24 -18.01 10.67 5.00
N HIS A 25 -18.00 9.50 5.66
CA HIS A 25 -18.66 9.33 6.96
C HIS A 25 -17.71 9.67 8.11
N THR A 26 -18.26 10.06 9.23
CA THR A 26 -17.56 10.16 10.52
C THR A 26 -17.66 8.80 11.22
N VAL A 27 -16.55 8.28 11.73
CA VAL A 27 -16.50 6.92 12.28
C VAL A 27 -16.02 6.95 13.72
N SER A 28 -16.86 6.45 14.62
CA SER A 28 -16.48 6.08 15.98
C SER A 28 -16.23 4.57 16.02
N GLY A 29 -15.13 4.16 16.63
CA GLY A 29 -14.73 2.76 16.71
C GLY A 29 -14.61 2.27 18.15
N VAL A 30 -15.20 1.11 18.48
CA VAL A 30 -15.04 0.49 19.79
C VAL A 30 -14.41 -0.90 19.68
N ALA A 31 -13.40 -1.16 20.51
CA ALA A 31 -12.77 -2.46 20.69
C ALA A 31 -11.96 -2.48 22.01
N GLU A 32 -11.64 -3.67 22.52
CA GLU A 32 -10.93 -3.83 23.80
C GLU A 32 -9.43 -3.43 23.74
N HIS A 33 -8.84 -3.38 22.56
CA HIS A 33 -7.41 -3.08 22.40
C HIS A 33 -7.17 -2.17 21.21
N PRO A 34 -6.27 -1.17 21.33
CA PRO A 34 -5.89 -0.33 20.21
C PRO A 34 -5.06 -1.11 19.18
N HIS A 35 -5.04 -0.64 17.93
CA HIS A 35 -4.23 -1.21 16.87
C HIS A 35 -3.52 -0.13 16.04
N ALA A 36 -2.22 -0.30 15.80
CA ALA A 36 -1.37 0.69 15.13
C ALA A 36 -1.75 0.98 13.66
N CYS A 37 -2.54 0.12 13.02
CA CYS A 37 -3.01 0.31 11.64
C CYS A 37 -4.46 0.80 11.56
N LEU A 38 -5.08 1.17 12.68
CA LEU A 38 -6.38 1.85 12.65
C LEU A 38 -6.19 3.24 12.02
N ASP A 39 -7.15 3.65 11.21
CA ASP A 39 -7.11 4.97 10.59
C ASP A 39 -7.17 6.05 11.69
N PRO A 40 -6.27 7.05 11.69
CA PRO A 40 -6.22 8.07 12.73
C PRO A 40 -7.43 9.01 12.74
N ASN A 41 -8.26 8.99 11.70
CA ASN A 41 -9.51 9.74 11.67
C ASN A 41 -10.70 8.98 12.29
N VAL A 42 -10.48 7.75 12.79
CA VAL A 42 -11.46 7.03 13.62
C VAL A 42 -11.39 7.57 15.04
N ASP A 43 -12.52 8.02 15.55
CA ASP A 43 -12.65 8.34 16.98
C ASP A 43 -12.72 7.01 17.75
N PHE A 44 -11.56 6.58 18.27
CA PHE A 44 -11.42 5.24 18.86
C PHE A 44 -11.57 5.25 20.37
N VAL A 45 -12.52 4.44 20.86
CA VAL A 45 -12.75 4.19 22.27
C VAL A 45 -12.33 2.76 22.64
N CYS A 46 -11.42 2.65 23.61
CA CYS A 46 -10.96 1.37 24.13
C CYS A 46 -11.91 0.89 25.22
N ALA A 47 -12.89 0.07 24.85
CA ALA A 47 -13.90 -0.44 25.75
C ALA A 47 -14.43 -1.82 25.31
N SER A 48 -15.01 -2.58 26.24
CA SER A 48 -15.76 -3.79 25.93
C SER A 48 -17.21 -3.45 25.54
N LEU A 49 -17.89 -4.37 24.89
CA LEU A 49 -19.31 -4.18 24.52
C LEU A 49 -20.28 -4.23 25.72
N ASN A 50 -19.77 -4.55 26.93
CA ASN A 50 -20.51 -4.51 28.17
C ASN A 50 -20.33 -3.18 28.92
N ASP A 51 -19.48 -2.29 28.41
CA ASP A 51 -19.23 -0.99 29.03
C ASP A 51 -20.39 -0.01 28.75
N PRO A 52 -20.86 0.76 29.77
CA PRO A 52 -21.91 1.77 29.59
C PRO A 52 -21.61 2.81 28.50
N ILE A 53 -20.35 3.09 28.18
CA ILE A 53 -19.94 4.00 27.12
C ILE A 53 -20.52 3.62 25.74
N LEU A 54 -20.83 2.33 25.54
CA LEU A 54 -21.45 1.86 24.31
C LEU A 54 -22.77 2.56 24.01
N GLN A 55 -23.60 2.85 25.07
CA GLN A 55 -24.84 3.56 24.88
C GLN A 55 -24.60 5.02 24.46
N GLU A 56 -23.63 5.69 25.08
CA GLU A 56 -23.28 7.08 24.72
C GLU A 56 -22.80 7.16 23.26
N LEU A 57 -21.96 6.22 22.84
CA LEU A 57 -21.50 6.14 21.45
C LEU A 57 -22.64 5.83 20.46
N ALA A 58 -23.59 4.99 20.86
CA ALA A 58 -24.76 4.67 20.03
C ALA A 58 -25.73 5.85 19.93
N ASP A 59 -25.90 6.63 20.99
CA ASP A 59 -26.79 7.81 21.04
C ASP A 59 -26.31 8.92 20.06
N GLU A 60 -25.02 8.97 19.76
CA GLU A 60 -24.44 9.91 18.80
C GLU A 60 -24.44 9.37 17.34
N ALA A 61 -24.73 8.06 17.15
CA ALA A 61 -24.60 7.40 15.86
C ALA A 61 -25.91 7.38 15.06
N ASP A 62 -25.83 7.66 13.77
CA ASP A 62 -26.93 7.43 12.80
C ASP A 62 -27.07 5.93 12.50
N ALA A 63 -25.95 5.20 12.52
CA ALA A 63 -25.92 3.76 12.28
C ALA A 63 -24.82 3.06 13.08
N VAL A 64 -25.08 1.79 13.42
CA VAL A 64 -24.13 0.88 14.08
C VAL A 64 -23.81 -0.28 13.16
N ILE A 65 -22.53 -0.54 12.91
CA ILE A 65 -22.06 -1.73 12.19
C ILE A 65 -21.43 -2.67 13.21
N HIS A 66 -22.09 -3.80 13.44
CA HIS A 66 -21.62 -4.81 14.38
C HIS A 66 -20.84 -5.90 13.68
N LEU A 67 -19.50 -5.88 13.87
CA LEU A 67 -18.54 -6.81 13.27
C LEU A 67 -17.95 -7.80 14.28
N ALA A 68 -18.12 -7.55 15.58
CA ALA A 68 -17.58 -8.44 16.61
C ALA A 68 -18.17 -9.84 16.49
N PRO A 69 -17.34 -10.90 16.49
CA PRO A 69 -17.81 -12.25 16.28
C PRO A 69 -18.63 -12.77 17.46
N VAL A 70 -19.63 -13.61 17.17
CA VAL A 70 -20.46 -14.27 18.18
C VAL A 70 -19.81 -15.56 18.70
N ASP A 71 -18.91 -16.16 17.93
CA ASP A 71 -18.23 -17.41 18.29
C ASP A 71 -17.22 -17.16 19.42
N ILE A 72 -17.50 -17.72 20.61
CA ILE A 72 -16.64 -17.63 21.81
C ILE A 72 -15.17 -18.07 21.56
N THR A 73 -14.90 -18.84 20.54
CA THR A 73 -13.54 -19.24 20.18
C THR A 73 -12.84 -18.26 19.25
N ALA A 74 -13.53 -17.21 18.81
CA ALA A 74 -12.97 -16.15 17.99
C ALA A 74 -12.26 -15.09 18.85
N PRO A 75 -11.20 -14.44 18.32
CA PRO A 75 -10.61 -13.27 18.97
C PRO A 75 -11.64 -12.13 19.06
N GLY A 76 -11.70 -11.44 20.19
CA GLY A 76 -12.62 -10.32 20.38
C GLY A 76 -14.10 -10.72 20.30
N SER A 77 -14.43 -11.95 20.72
CA SER A 77 -15.81 -12.44 20.70
C SER A 77 -16.73 -11.57 21.56
N ALA A 78 -17.84 -11.10 20.97
CA ALA A 78 -18.90 -10.40 21.69
C ALA A 78 -19.81 -11.35 22.45
N GLU A 79 -19.79 -12.65 22.10
CA GLU A 79 -20.78 -13.63 22.53
C GLU A 79 -22.22 -13.15 22.25
N ILE A 80 -23.20 -13.87 22.68
CA ILE A 80 -24.61 -13.46 22.53
C ILE A 80 -24.93 -12.24 23.42
N GLU A 81 -24.30 -12.13 24.57
CA GLU A 81 -24.49 -11.01 25.51
C GLU A 81 -24.10 -9.67 24.91
N GLY A 82 -22.94 -9.61 24.23
CA GLY A 82 -22.51 -8.41 23.53
C GLY A 82 -23.44 -8.03 22.38
N VAL A 83 -23.99 -9.00 21.66
CA VAL A 83 -25.02 -8.75 20.62
C VAL A 83 -26.26 -8.13 21.23
N VAL A 84 -26.72 -8.63 22.42
CA VAL A 84 -27.85 -8.05 23.15
C VAL A 84 -27.58 -6.58 23.47
N HIS A 85 -26.41 -6.26 24.03
CA HIS A 85 -26.06 -4.90 24.42
C HIS A 85 -26.01 -3.95 23.21
N VAL A 86 -25.35 -4.34 22.11
CA VAL A 86 -25.28 -3.53 20.89
C VAL A 86 -26.68 -3.32 20.30
N THR A 87 -27.49 -4.38 20.23
CA THR A 87 -28.84 -4.31 19.67
C THR A 87 -29.73 -3.39 20.52
N GLN A 88 -29.64 -3.47 21.85
CA GLN A 88 -30.41 -2.60 22.76
C GLN A 88 -29.92 -1.15 22.67
N ALA A 89 -28.59 -0.90 22.59
CA ALA A 89 -28.06 0.44 22.47
C ALA A 89 -28.51 1.09 21.16
N ALA A 90 -28.40 0.41 20.03
CA ALA A 90 -28.88 0.90 18.74
C ALA A 90 -30.39 1.17 18.74
N ALA A 91 -31.18 0.27 19.29
CA ALA A 91 -32.63 0.43 19.38
C ALA A 91 -33.08 1.62 20.27
N ARG A 92 -32.41 1.86 21.41
CA ARG A 92 -32.66 3.03 22.27
C ARG A 92 -32.29 4.33 21.61
N ALA A 93 -31.16 4.35 20.91
CA ALA A 93 -30.69 5.52 20.15
C ALA A 93 -31.52 5.79 18.88
N GLY A 94 -32.32 4.83 18.43
CA GLY A 94 -32.98 4.88 17.11
C GLY A 94 -32.01 4.74 15.94
N ALA A 95 -30.79 4.32 16.22
CA ALA A 95 -29.75 4.12 15.22
C ALA A 95 -30.03 2.85 14.40
N ARG A 96 -29.68 2.87 13.12
CA ARG A 96 -29.78 1.71 12.24
C ARG A 96 -28.70 0.68 12.57
N LEU A 97 -29.08 -0.59 12.78
CA LEU A 97 -28.13 -1.67 13.05
C LEU A 97 -27.88 -2.55 11.82
N LEU A 98 -26.61 -2.59 11.36
CA LEU A 98 -26.12 -3.56 10.39
C LEU A 98 -25.34 -4.64 11.16
N PHE A 99 -25.85 -5.87 11.15
CA PHE A 99 -25.25 -7.01 11.83
C PHE A 99 -24.64 -7.97 10.84
N VAL A 100 -23.32 -8.18 10.91
CA VAL A 100 -22.61 -9.14 10.04
C VAL A 100 -22.63 -10.52 10.69
N SER A 101 -23.44 -11.41 10.12
CA SER A 101 -23.58 -12.81 10.50
C SER A 101 -22.80 -13.74 9.60
N GLN A 102 -22.52 -14.95 10.04
CA GLN A 102 -21.79 -15.96 9.27
C GLN A 102 -22.69 -17.17 8.97
N ALA A 103 -22.81 -17.51 7.69
CA ALA A 103 -23.52 -18.69 7.24
C ALA A 103 -22.74 -20.01 7.50
N ALA A 104 -21.43 -19.92 7.68
CA ALA A 104 -20.55 -21.06 7.95
C ALA A 104 -20.09 -21.11 9.42
N GLY A 105 -19.61 -22.25 9.88
CA GLY A 105 -18.95 -22.40 11.17
C GLY A 105 -19.82 -22.86 12.30
N ARG A 106 -20.50 -21.96 12.99
CA ARG A 106 -21.40 -22.21 14.11
C ARG A 106 -22.79 -21.63 13.81
N PRO A 107 -23.52 -22.24 12.83
CA PRO A 107 -24.78 -21.68 12.35
C PRO A 107 -25.86 -21.57 13.46
N ASP A 108 -25.81 -22.43 14.45
CA ASP A 108 -26.67 -22.40 15.63
C ASP A 108 -26.51 -21.11 16.45
N LEU A 109 -25.28 -20.68 16.70
CA LEU A 109 -24.99 -19.45 17.45
C LEU A 109 -25.37 -18.20 16.65
N TYR A 110 -24.98 -18.15 15.38
CA TYR A 110 -25.29 -17.02 14.52
C TYR A 110 -26.79 -16.89 14.26
N ARG A 111 -27.53 -18.01 14.11
CA ARG A 111 -28.98 -17.98 13.97
C ARG A 111 -29.68 -17.43 15.21
N ALA A 112 -29.22 -17.77 16.41
CA ALA A 112 -29.74 -17.19 17.64
C ALA A 112 -29.49 -15.67 17.72
N ALA A 113 -28.31 -15.21 17.28
CA ALA A 113 -28.00 -13.78 17.21
C ALA A 113 -28.84 -13.06 16.14
N GLU A 114 -29.02 -13.66 14.96
CA GLU A 114 -29.89 -13.14 13.90
C GLU A 114 -31.36 -12.98 14.35
N GLU A 115 -31.91 -13.98 15.06
CA GLU A 115 -33.25 -13.92 15.61
C GLU A 115 -33.39 -12.77 16.61
N LEU A 116 -32.39 -12.60 17.49
CA LEU A 116 -32.38 -11.51 18.48
C LEU A 116 -32.35 -10.14 17.77
N VAL A 117 -31.48 -9.95 16.79
CA VAL A 117 -31.38 -8.70 16.02
C VAL A 117 -32.67 -8.44 15.23
N SER A 118 -33.20 -9.46 14.55
CA SER A 118 -34.39 -9.32 13.69
C SER A 118 -35.68 -9.04 14.49
N THR A 119 -35.75 -9.42 15.76
CA THR A 119 -36.90 -9.13 16.66
C THR A 119 -36.76 -7.81 17.41
N SER A 120 -35.68 -7.07 17.21
CA SER A 120 -35.42 -5.75 17.79
C SER A 120 -36.40 -4.68 17.24
N TRP A 121 -36.64 -3.64 18.02
CA TRP A 121 -37.54 -2.53 17.67
C TRP A 121 -36.99 -1.53 16.68
N GLY A 122 -35.69 -1.58 16.37
CA GLY A 122 -35.02 -0.63 15.48
C GLY A 122 -34.98 -1.10 14.04
N PRO A 123 -34.52 -0.22 13.09
CA PRO A 123 -34.27 -0.61 11.73
C PRO A 123 -33.00 -1.48 11.68
N THR A 124 -33.18 -2.78 11.43
CA THR A 124 -32.08 -3.76 11.42
C THR A 124 -31.88 -4.39 10.04
N LEU A 125 -30.63 -4.62 9.67
CA LEU A 125 -30.23 -5.40 8.51
C LEU A 125 -29.24 -6.47 8.96
N VAL A 126 -29.61 -7.74 8.80
CA VAL A 126 -28.72 -8.88 9.00
C VAL A 126 -28.06 -9.22 7.67
N ILE A 127 -26.73 -9.13 7.64
CA ILE A 127 -25.92 -9.46 6.46
C ILE A 127 -25.25 -10.81 6.74
N ARG A 128 -25.81 -11.87 6.18
CA ARG A 128 -25.29 -13.22 6.34
C ARG A 128 -24.24 -13.50 5.28
N ILE A 129 -22.98 -13.65 5.69
CA ILE A 129 -21.86 -13.82 4.77
C ILE A 129 -21.51 -15.29 4.52
N ALA A 130 -21.15 -15.61 3.26
CA ALA A 130 -20.53 -16.87 2.89
C ALA A 130 -19.12 -17.01 3.52
N PRO A 131 -18.51 -18.23 3.51
CA PRO A 131 -17.15 -18.41 3.98
C PRO A 131 -16.20 -17.34 3.44
N PRO A 132 -15.63 -16.50 4.33
CA PRO A 132 -14.82 -15.36 3.89
C PRO A 132 -13.46 -15.81 3.36
N VAL A 133 -13.02 -15.17 2.29
CA VAL A 133 -11.74 -15.37 1.61
C VAL A 133 -11.11 -14.01 1.29
N GLY A 134 -9.82 -14.01 0.97
CA GLY A 134 -9.07 -12.80 0.62
C GLY A 134 -7.63 -12.89 1.13
N ARG A 135 -6.79 -11.96 0.68
CA ARG A 135 -5.38 -11.88 1.09
C ARG A 135 -5.19 -11.28 2.49
N GLN A 136 -6.22 -10.63 3.03
CA GLN A 136 -6.27 -10.20 4.43
C GLN A 136 -6.63 -11.41 5.31
N LEU A 137 -5.60 -12.07 5.81
CA LEU A 137 -5.72 -13.33 6.54
C LEU A 137 -6.06 -13.08 8.02
N ASP A 138 -7.28 -12.65 8.27
CA ASP A 138 -7.83 -12.58 9.62
C ASP A 138 -8.21 -13.97 10.17
N TRP A 139 -8.81 -14.02 11.35
CA TRP A 139 -9.20 -15.26 11.98
C TRP A 139 -10.26 -16.02 11.16
N MET A 140 -11.21 -15.32 10.50
CA MET A 140 -12.28 -15.93 9.69
C MET A 140 -11.72 -16.59 8.45
N VAL A 141 -10.90 -15.87 7.69
CA VAL A 141 -10.22 -16.39 6.49
C VAL A 141 -9.30 -17.56 6.84
N CYS A 142 -8.56 -17.45 7.95
CA CYS A 142 -7.71 -18.54 8.43
C CYS A 142 -8.51 -19.82 8.75
N ARG A 143 -9.70 -19.68 9.32
CA ARG A 143 -10.61 -20.82 9.58
C ARG A 143 -11.19 -21.39 8.29
N THR A 144 -11.62 -20.55 7.36
CA THR A 144 -12.06 -20.99 6.02
C THR A 144 -10.96 -21.83 5.35
N VAL A 145 -9.73 -21.31 5.30
CA VAL A 145 -8.58 -22.02 4.71
C VAL A 145 -8.31 -23.35 5.44
N ALA A 146 -8.29 -23.30 6.78
CA ALA A 146 -8.04 -24.51 7.57
C ALA A 146 -9.11 -25.59 7.36
N THR A 147 -10.35 -25.20 7.19
CA THR A 147 -11.46 -26.10 6.91
C THR A 147 -11.33 -26.68 5.52
N LEU A 148 -11.12 -25.85 4.48
CA LEU A 148 -10.92 -26.28 3.10
C LEU A 148 -9.79 -27.29 2.97
N LEU A 149 -8.65 -27.05 3.61
CA LEU A 149 -7.48 -27.94 3.55
C LEU A 149 -7.67 -29.24 4.31
N ARG A 150 -8.64 -29.33 5.22
CA ARG A 150 -9.00 -30.55 5.99
C ARG A 150 -10.20 -31.30 5.43
N THR A 151 -11.05 -30.62 4.69
CA THR A 151 -12.25 -31.21 4.11
C THR A 151 -11.88 -32.27 3.07
N LYS A 152 -12.64 -33.34 3.02
CA LYS A 152 -12.48 -34.37 1.99
C LYS A 152 -12.68 -33.74 0.61
N VAL A 153 -11.68 -33.90 -0.24
CA VAL A 153 -11.69 -33.33 -1.59
C VAL A 153 -12.90 -33.88 -2.38
N SER A 154 -13.77 -33.00 -2.83
CA SER A 154 -15.00 -33.34 -3.55
C SER A 154 -15.29 -32.32 -4.65
N ALA A 155 -16.13 -32.70 -5.61
CA ALA A 155 -16.62 -31.80 -6.64
C ALA A 155 -17.78 -30.91 -6.18
N GLN A 156 -18.15 -30.94 -4.89
CA GLN A 156 -19.23 -30.16 -4.35
C GLN A 156 -18.99 -28.67 -4.57
N PRO A 157 -19.93 -27.94 -5.16
CA PRO A 157 -19.84 -26.50 -5.31
C PRO A 157 -19.97 -25.81 -3.95
N MET A 158 -19.28 -24.71 -3.79
CA MET A 158 -19.37 -23.84 -2.62
C MET A 158 -19.33 -22.38 -3.05
N ARG A 159 -19.97 -21.52 -2.29
CA ARG A 159 -19.88 -20.07 -2.41
C ARG A 159 -18.84 -19.55 -1.44
N VAL A 160 -18.26 -18.43 -1.76
CA VAL A 160 -17.30 -17.68 -0.91
C VAL A 160 -17.64 -16.20 -0.97
N LEU A 161 -17.05 -15.42 -0.08
CA LEU A 161 -17.14 -13.97 -0.13
C LEU A 161 -15.75 -13.36 0.08
N HIS A 162 -15.33 -12.48 -0.81
CA HIS A 162 -14.10 -11.72 -0.62
C HIS A 162 -14.33 -10.56 0.36
N LEU A 163 -13.36 -10.32 1.27
CA LEU A 163 -13.48 -9.25 2.27
C LEU A 163 -13.58 -7.84 1.66
N ASP A 164 -12.99 -7.62 0.49
CA ASP A 164 -13.12 -6.34 -0.24
C ASP A 164 -14.59 -6.10 -0.66
N ASP A 165 -15.30 -7.15 -1.10
CA ASP A 165 -16.72 -7.05 -1.46
C ASP A 165 -17.61 -6.86 -0.24
N LEU A 166 -17.27 -7.49 0.89
CA LEU A 166 -17.97 -7.23 2.15
C LEU A 166 -17.89 -5.75 2.55
N ALA A 167 -16.69 -5.17 2.52
CA ALA A 167 -16.52 -3.76 2.88
C ALA A 167 -17.29 -2.82 1.94
N ARG A 168 -17.26 -3.08 0.63
CA ARG A 168 -18.02 -2.31 -0.37
C ARG A 168 -19.53 -2.45 -0.18
N PHE A 169 -20.01 -3.65 0.13
CA PHE A 169 -21.43 -3.86 0.38
C PHE A 169 -21.91 -3.15 1.65
N LEU A 170 -21.11 -3.12 2.71
CA LEU A 170 -21.47 -2.41 3.95
C LEU A 170 -21.63 -0.91 3.70
N VAL A 171 -20.76 -0.29 2.88
CA VAL A 171 -20.92 1.13 2.51
C VAL A 171 -22.19 1.34 1.67
N LEU A 172 -22.46 0.45 0.71
CA LEU A 172 -23.72 0.51 -0.06
C LEU A 172 -24.94 0.38 0.84
N ALA A 173 -24.91 -0.57 1.79
CA ALA A 173 -26.02 -0.85 2.69
C ALA A 173 -26.38 0.35 3.57
N LEU A 174 -25.41 1.16 3.98
CA LEU A 174 -25.64 2.40 4.74
C LEU A 174 -26.42 3.46 3.97
N ASN A 175 -26.32 3.47 2.65
CA ASN A 175 -26.99 4.45 1.79
C ASN A 175 -28.43 4.04 1.41
N THR A 176 -28.96 3.01 2.04
CA THR A 176 -30.34 2.50 1.80
C THR A 176 -31.07 2.31 3.10
N ASP A 177 -32.40 2.37 3.09
CA ASP A 177 -33.26 2.10 4.27
C ASP A 177 -33.75 0.65 4.32
N ARG A 178 -33.13 -0.27 3.57
CA ARG A 178 -33.54 -1.67 3.50
C ARG A 178 -33.25 -2.37 4.83
N THR A 179 -34.21 -3.17 5.29
CA THR A 179 -34.14 -3.97 6.52
C THR A 179 -34.34 -5.45 6.23
N GLY A 180 -34.20 -6.30 7.24
CA GLY A 180 -34.40 -7.75 7.14
C GLY A 180 -33.09 -8.52 7.03
N VAL A 181 -33.07 -9.59 6.23
CA VAL A 181 -31.91 -10.47 6.06
C VAL A 181 -31.47 -10.49 4.61
N VAL A 182 -30.17 -10.40 4.37
CA VAL A 182 -29.57 -10.53 3.05
C VAL A 182 -28.41 -11.52 3.10
N ASP A 183 -28.38 -12.44 2.14
CA ASP A 183 -27.29 -13.40 1.95
C ASP A 183 -26.24 -12.84 1.01
N LEU A 184 -25.00 -12.68 1.47
CA LEU A 184 -23.91 -12.09 0.71
C LEU A 184 -22.85 -13.13 0.36
N ALA A 185 -22.75 -13.47 -0.94
CA ALA A 185 -21.77 -14.39 -1.48
C ALA A 185 -21.52 -14.08 -2.96
N THR A 186 -20.37 -14.55 -3.50
CA THR A 186 -20.09 -14.43 -4.94
C THR A 186 -21.23 -15.06 -5.78
N PRO A 187 -21.58 -14.47 -6.93
CA PRO A 187 -22.66 -14.99 -7.79
C PRO A 187 -22.34 -16.37 -8.36
N ASP A 188 -21.07 -16.65 -8.59
CA ASP A 188 -20.54 -17.92 -9.06
C ASP A 188 -20.10 -18.82 -7.90
N THR A 189 -19.75 -20.05 -8.22
CA THR A 189 -19.31 -21.07 -7.26
C THR A 189 -17.93 -21.62 -7.62
N ILE A 190 -17.21 -22.08 -6.61
CA ILE A 190 -15.98 -22.86 -6.77
C ILE A 190 -16.19 -24.25 -6.17
N ASN A 191 -15.63 -25.30 -6.78
CA ASN A 191 -15.63 -26.62 -6.15
C ASN A 191 -14.45 -26.78 -5.17
N VAL A 192 -14.65 -27.64 -4.17
CA VAL A 192 -13.64 -27.89 -3.12
C VAL A 192 -12.31 -28.38 -3.69
N ILE A 193 -12.33 -29.15 -4.82
CA ILE A 193 -11.10 -29.62 -5.50
C ILE A 193 -10.27 -28.42 -5.99
N THR A 194 -10.90 -27.47 -6.67
CA THR A 194 -10.24 -26.30 -7.24
C THR A 194 -9.72 -25.39 -6.13
N ALA A 195 -10.54 -25.10 -5.12
CA ALA A 195 -10.12 -24.31 -3.95
C ALA A 195 -8.92 -24.96 -3.25
N TRP A 196 -8.96 -26.28 -3.04
CA TRP A 196 -7.85 -27.02 -2.43
C TRP A 196 -6.56 -26.96 -3.27
N ARG A 197 -6.66 -27.06 -4.61
CA ARG A 197 -5.49 -26.93 -5.51
C ARG A 197 -4.85 -25.55 -5.42
N LEU A 198 -5.64 -24.49 -5.43
CA LEU A 198 -5.17 -23.11 -5.34
C LEU A 198 -4.45 -22.84 -4.01
N LEU A 199 -4.97 -23.38 -2.90
CA LEU A 199 -4.42 -23.15 -1.56
C LEU A 199 -3.27 -24.09 -1.19
N ARG A 200 -3.16 -25.25 -1.84
CA ARG A 200 -2.15 -26.28 -1.54
C ARG A 200 -0.72 -25.85 -1.86
N THR A 201 -0.51 -24.90 -2.75
CA THR A 201 0.83 -24.39 -3.12
C THR A 201 1.58 -23.81 -1.93
N VAL A 202 0.87 -23.52 -0.86
CA VAL A 202 1.42 -23.03 0.40
C VAL A 202 1.49 -24.21 1.37
N ASP A 203 2.67 -24.78 1.64
CA ASP A 203 2.90 -25.96 2.47
C ASP A 203 2.00 -26.01 3.73
N PRO A 204 0.93 -26.80 3.74
CA PRO A 204 -0.13 -26.71 4.76
C PRO A 204 0.12 -27.59 5.99
N ARG A 205 0.91 -28.66 5.85
CA ARG A 205 0.98 -29.70 6.88
C ARG A 205 1.54 -29.26 8.22
N SER A 206 2.52 -28.37 8.22
CA SER A 206 3.11 -27.82 9.47
C SER A 206 2.28 -26.68 10.08
N ARG A 207 1.29 -26.17 9.36
CA ARG A 207 0.60 -24.89 9.66
C ARG A 207 -0.81 -25.07 10.26
N LEU A 208 -1.43 -26.23 10.03
CA LEU A 208 -2.81 -26.49 10.43
C LEU A 208 -2.99 -26.96 11.88
N HIS A 209 -1.94 -27.35 12.58
CA HIS A 209 -2.06 -27.95 13.93
C HIS A 209 -2.70 -27.04 14.98
N ARG A 210 -2.66 -25.72 14.79
CA ARG A 210 -3.14 -24.72 15.77
C ARG A 210 -4.41 -24.01 15.32
N VAL A 211 -4.88 -24.23 14.10
CA VAL A 211 -6.11 -23.57 13.59
C VAL A 211 -7.22 -24.61 13.50
N ARG A 212 -8.26 -24.40 14.28
CA ARG A 212 -9.49 -25.22 14.17
C ARG A 212 -10.30 -24.74 12.97
N GLY A 213 -10.66 -25.63 12.07
CA GLY A 213 -11.61 -25.34 11.00
C GLY A 213 -13.04 -25.31 11.53
N TRP A 214 -13.95 -24.86 10.69
CA TRP A 214 -15.38 -24.92 10.95
C TRP A 214 -15.95 -26.30 10.60
N SER A 215 -17.10 -26.64 11.17
CA SER A 215 -17.80 -27.90 10.89
C SER A 215 -18.50 -27.88 9.54
N GLU A 216 -18.93 -26.72 9.07
CA GLU A 216 -19.69 -26.52 7.85
C GLU A 216 -19.10 -25.38 7.01
N LEU A 217 -18.92 -25.63 5.70
CA LEU A 217 -18.39 -24.66 4.73
C LEU A 217 -19.34 -24.38 3.57
N VAL A 218 -20.41 -25.16 3.45
CA VAL A 218 -21.32 -25.07 2.30
C VAL A 218 -22.71 -24.71 2.82
N PRO A 219 -22.92 -23.42 3.15
CA PRO A 219 -24.23 -22.96 3.57
C PRO A 219 -25.19 -22.90 2.38
N ASP A 220 -26.46 -23.12 2.64
CA ASP A 220 -27.53 -22.79 1.72
C ASP A 220 -27.80 -21.27 1.79
N MET A 221 -27.64 -20.57 0.68
CA MET A 221 -27.72 -19.10 0.60
C MET A 221 -28.44 -18.65 -0.66
N ASP A 222 -29.41 -17.78 -0.50
CA ASP A 222 -30.03 -17.07 -1.62
C ASP A 222 -29.22 -15.81 -2.00
N THR A 223 -28.50 -15.89 -3.10
CA THR A 223 -27.62 -14.80 -3.56
C THR A 223 -28.23 -13.98 -4.70
N ALA A 224 -29.39 -14.32 -5.20
CA ALA A 224 -30.03 -13.61 -6.32
C ALA A 224 -30.44 -12.18 -5.89
N ALA A 225 -30.98 -12.05 -4.69
CA ALA A 225 -31.45 -10.77 -4.13
C ALA A 225 -30.38 -9.68 -4.11
N VAL A 226 -29.11 -10.02 -3.89
CA VAL A 226 -28.03 -9.02 -3.81
C VAL A 226 -27.80 -8.32 -5.17
N GLN A 227 -27.85 -9.06 -6.26
CA GLN A 227 -27.68 -8.49 -7.60
C GLN A 227 -28.95 -7.79 -8.09
N GLU A 228 -30.12 -8.38 -7.85
CA GLU A 228 -31.40 -7.87 -8.35
C GLU A 228 -31.92 -6.69 -7.51
N ASP A 229 -31.94 -6.84 -6.19
CA ASP A 229 -32.52 -5.83 -5.30
C ASP A 229 -31.54 -4.72 -4.90
N TRP A 230 -30.25 -5.05 -4.75
CA TRP A 230 -29.25 -4.10 -4.29
C TRP A 230 -28.42 -3.50 -5.43
N ALA A 231 -28.56 -4.05 -6.65
CA ALA A 231 -27.73 -3.69 -7.80
C ALA A 231 -26.20 -3.72 -7.46
N PHE A 232 -25.80 -4.65 -6.58
CA PHE A 232 -24.42 -4.75 -6.14
C PHE A 232 -23.58 -5.54 -7.14
N GLU A 233 -22.51 -4.94 -7.62
CA GLU A 233 -21.51 -5.58 -8.48
C GLU A 233 -20.39 -6.16 -7.63
N PHE A 234 -20.19 -7.48 -7.71
CA PHE A 234 -19.06 -8.15 -7.09
C PHE A 234 -17.76 -7.84 -7.84
N GLY A 235 -16.70 -7.54 -7.10
CA GLY A 235 -15.35 -7.32 -7.64
C GLY A 235 -14.53 -8.60 -7.79
N TRP A 236 -15.03 -9.72 -7.31
CA TRP A 236 -14.34 -11.00 -7.32
C TRP A 236 -15.22 -12.15 -7.77
N HIS A 237 -14.73 -12.95 -8.71
CA HIS A 237 -15.23 -14.31 -8.95
C HIS A 237 -14.69 -15.28 -7.90
N ALA A 238 -15.44 -16.35 -7.60
CA ALA A 238 -15.10 -17.31 -6.55
C ALA A 238 -13.70 -17.92 -6.70
N VAL A 239 -13.29 -18.25 -7.93
CA VAL A 239 -11.96 -18.81 -8.23
C VAL A 239 -10.86 -17.79 -7.93
N GLU A 240 -11.04 -16.55 -8.36
CA GLU A 240 -10.06 -15.46 -8.18
C GLU A 240 -9.96 -15.01 -6.72
N ALA A 241 -11.09 -14.98 -6.01
CA ALA A 241 -11.13 -14.69 -4.58
C ALA A 241 -10.34 -15.71 -3.75
N VAL A 242 -10.47 -17.00 -4.06
CA VAL A 242 -9.67 -18.05 -3.43
C VAL A 242 -8.19 -17.97 -3.86
N ALA A 243 -7.91 -17.66 -5.13
CA ALA A 243 -6.54 -17.44 -5.59
C ALA A 243 -5.88 -16.26 -4.88
N ASP A 244 -6.63 -15.18 -4.59
CA ASP A 244 -6.15 -14.04 -3.81
C ASP A 244 -5.80 -14.43 -2.37
N THR A 245 -6.58 -15.32 -1.76
CA THR A 245 -6.22 -15.94 -0.48
C THR A 245 -4.88 -16.66 -0.55
N GLY A 246 -4.63 -17.37 -1.65
CA GLY A 246 -3.34 -17.99 -1.92
C GLY A 246 -2.18 -16.98 -1.97
N ARG A 247 -2.37 -15.82 -2.59
CA ARG A 247 -1.37 -14.72 -2.57
C ARG A 247 -1.07 -14.26 -1.15
N GLY A 248 -2.11 -14.09 -0.33
CA GLY A 248 -1.96 -13.72 1.07
C GLY A 248 -1.22 -14.75 1.92
N LEU A 249 -1.34 -16.03 1.59
CA LEU A 249 -0.69 -17.13 2.33
C LEU A 249 0.82 -17.23 2.09
N VAL A 250 1.33 -16.68 1.00
CA VAL A 250 2.77 -16.69 0.70
C VAL A 250 3.54 -16.04 1.85
N GLY A 251 4.54 -16.73 2.38
CA GLY A 251 5.38 -16.24 3.47
C GLY A 251 4.68 -16.14 4.84
N ARG A 252 3.47 -16.67 5.00
CA ARG A 252 2.73 -16.63 6.27
C ARG A 252 2.39 -18.01 6.80
N ARG A 253 2.19 -18.09 8.11
CA ARG A 253 1.58 -19.22 8.82
C ARG A 253 0.19 -18.85 9.32
N LEU A 254 -0.75 -19.76 9.15
CA LEU A 254 -2.08 -19.63 9.73
C LEU A 254 -2.01 -19.67 11.26
N GLY A 255 -2.78 -18.81 11.90
CA GLY A 255 -2.97 -18.75 13.34
C GLY A 255 -4.45 -18.62 13.69
N ALA A 256 -4.80 -18.85 14.96
CA ALA A 256 -6.19 -18.78 15.41
C ALA A 256 -6.75 -17.35 15.34
N ALA A 257 -5.91 -16.35 15.57
CA ALA A 257 -6.26 -14.93 15.54
C ALA A 257 -5.91 -14.23 14.20
N GLY A 258 -5.43 -14.97 13.21
CA GLY A 258 -4.93 -14.45 11.94
C GLY A 258 -3.57 -15.00 11.57
N ALA A 259 -3.12 -14.77 10.35
CA ALA A 259 -1.83 -15.27 9.88
C ALA A 259 -0.68 -14.33 10.24
N LYS A 260 0.47 -14.91 10.58
CA LYS A 260 1.71 -14.18 10.91
C LYS A 260 2.80 -14.49 9.90
N SER A 261 3.64 -13.50 9.58
CA SER A 261 4.81 -13.70 8.71
C SER A 261 5.70 -14.84 9.20
N HIS A 262 6.16 -15.70 8.32
CA HIS A 262 6.99 -16.85 8.64
C HIS A 262 7.95 -17.24 7.53
N GLY A 263 9.17 -17.56 7.93
CA GLY A 263 10.18 -18.09 7.02
C GLY A 263 10.87 -17.02 6.18
N GLY A 264 11.51 -17.46 5.10
CA GLY A 264 12.32 -16.60 4.26
C GLY A 264 11.60 -16.02 3.05
N GLN A 265 10.31 -16.33 2.85
CA GLN A 265 9.51 -15.68 1.81
C GLN A 265 8.90 -14.38 2.34
N LEU A 266 9.01 -13.33 1.53
CA LEU A 266 8.41 -12.05 1.84
C LEU A 266 6.90 -12.11 1.63
N ALA A 267 6.16 -11.86 2.70
CA ALA A 267 4.71 -11.79 2.64
C ALA A 267 4.25 -10.52 1.93
N LEU A 268 3.20 -10.61 1.11
CA LEU A 268 2.54 -9.45 0.52
C LEU A 268 1.97 -8.55 1.63
N PRO A 269 2.36 -7.28 1.72
CA PRO A 269 1.79 -6.37 2.70
C PRO A 269 0.37 -5.99 2.27
N VAL A 270 -0.60 -6.26 3.12
CA VAL A 270 -2.04 -6.03 2.84
C VAL A 270 -2.64 -4.95 3.73
N GLU A 271 -1.88 -4.48 4.72
CA GLU A 271 -2.29 -3.38 5.58
C GLU A 271 -1.49 -2.12 5.23
N VAL A 272 -2.22 -1.03 5.04
CA VAL A 272 -1.63 0.30 4.84
C VAL A 272 -1.29 0.88 6.20
N LEU A 273 -0.07 1.36 6.35
CA LEU A 273 0.32 2.11 7.54
C LEU A 273 -0.32 3.50 7.44
N PRO A 274 -1.13 3.90 8.43
CA PRO A 274 -1.72 5.23 8.43
C PRO A 274 -0.63 6.29 8.50
N ARG A 275 -0.94 7.47 7.99
CA ARG A 275 -0.13 8.66 8.26
C ARG A 275 -0.11 8.94 9.77
N SER A 276 0.95 9.55 10.25
CA SER A 276 0.99 10.05 11.62
C SER A 276 -0.09 11.12 11.77
N GLY A 277 -1.20 10.72 12.36
CA GLY A 277 -2.33 11.61 12.59
C GLY A 277 -2.03 12.66 13.66
N LEU A 278 -3.09 13.24 14.21
CA LEU A 278 -3.08 14.22 15.29
C LEU A 278 -2.64 13.62 16.65
N SER A 279 -1.62 12.76 16.66
CA SER A 279 -1.08 12.20 17.91
C SER A 279 -0.60 13.32 18.80
N GLU A 280 -0.87 13.21 20.09
CA GLU A 280 -0.38 14.17 21.09
C GLU A 280 1.15 14.36 20.97
N GLY A 281 1.60 15.61 21.00
CA GLY A 281 3.02 15.97 20.96
C GLY A 281 3.63 16.06 19.57
N LEU A 282 2.87 15.94 18.50
CA LEU A 282 3.34 16.24 17.14
C LEU A 282 3.02 17.68 16.75
N GLU A 283 4.01 18.37 16.20
CA GLU A 283 3.89 19.77 15.77
C GLU A 283 3.63 19.86 14.25
N PRO A 284 2.89 20.89 13.77
CA PRO A 284 2.80 21.18 12.34
C PRO A 284 4.19 21.37 11.72
N ALA A 285 4.38 20.87 10.52
CA ALA A 285 5.64 20.98 9.82
C ALA A 285 5.79 22.33 9.10
N ALA A 286 4.67 22.91 8.69
CA ALA A 286 4.65 24.10 7.87
C ALA A 286 4.19 25.33 8.67
N PRO A 287 4.64 26.53 8.27
CA PRO A 287 4.02 27.77 8.72
C PRO A 287 2.51 27.80 8.40
N ASP A 288 1.74 28.56 9.18
CA ASP A 288 0.29 28.67 9.01
C ASP A 288 -0.11 28.96 7.55
N GLY A 289 -1.04 28.17 7.04
CA GLY A 289 -1.57 28.28 5.68
C GLY A 289 -0.70 27.64 4.58
N LEU A 290 0.41 27.03 4.90
CA LEU A 290 1.28 26.34 3.94
C LEU A 290 1.23 24.80 4.05
N GLU A 291 0.58 24.28 5.08
CA GLU A 291 0.41 22.84 5.26
C GLU A 291 -0.51 22.25 4.16
N GLY A 292 -0.09 21.14 3.59
CA GLY A 292 -0.90 20.36 2.65
C GLY A 292 -1.77 19.33 3.37
N GLU A 293 -2.91 18.96 2.76
CA GLU A 293 -3.83 17.94 3.31
C GLU A 293 -3.12 16.62 3.65
N PHE A 294 -2.07 16.29 2.91
CA PHE A 294 -1.34 15.03 3.03
C PHE A 294 0.02 15.17 3.72
N ASP A 295 0.34 16.34 4.28
CA ASP A 295 1.61 16.57 4.96
C ASP A 295 1.69 15.82 6.29
N ASP A 296 2.90 15.42 6.67
CA ASP A 296 3.17 14.78 7.94
C ASP A 296 3.44 15.86 9.01
N ARG A 297 3.27 15.48 10.28
CA ARG A 297 3.64 16.29 11.43
C ARG A 297 5.01 15.88 11.95
N ILE A 298 5.72 16.83 12.57
CA ILE A 298 7.07 16.64 13.10
C ILE A 298 7.00 16.22 14.58
N ASP A 299 7.73 15.17 14.92
CA ASP A 299 8.06 14.87 16.31
C ASP A 299 9.21 15.80 16.75
N PRO A 300 9.03 16.62 17.78
CA PRO A 300 10.08 17.55 18.26
C PRO A 300 11.39 16.87 18.64
N ARG A 301 11.35 15.55 18.88
CA ARG A 301 12.55 14.75 19.17
C ARG A 301 13.39 14.46 17.91
N PHE A 302 12.77 14.53 16.73
CA PHE A 302 13.38 14.23 15.42
C PHE A 302 13.04 15.31 14.38
N PRO A 303 13.48 16.57 14.62
CA PRO A 303 12.93 17.73 13.95
C PRO A 303 13.47 17.99 12.53
N VAL A 304 14.57 17.34 12.11
CA VAL A 304 15.26 17.70 10.88
C VAL A 304 15.03 16.67 9.78
N PHE A 305 14.62 17.19 8.60
CA PHE A 305 14.36 16.42 7.38
C PHE A 305 15.14 17.03 6.21
N GLY A 306 15.59 16.19 5.28
CA GLY A 306 16.33 16.62 4.09
C GLY A 306 15.66 16.16 2.79
N ALA A 307 15.56 17.04 1.81
CA ALA A 307 15.21 16.65 0.45
C ALA A 307 16.37 15.82 -0.14
N THR A 308 16.04 14.71 -0.78
CA THR A 308 17.04 13.79 -1.29
C THR A 308 16.77 13.44 -2.74
N SER A 309 17.60 12.53 -3.27
CA SER A 309 17.39 11.90 -4.58
C SER A 309 16.01 11.23 -4.79
N LEU A 310 15.19 11.10 -3.75
CA LEU A 310 13.77 10.72 -3.92
C LEU A 310 13.02 11.73 -4.80
N ALA A 311 13.38 13.00 -4.76
CA ALA A 311 12.78 14.03 -5.58
C ALA A 311 12.96 13.83 -7.10
N GLU A 312 13.92 13.02 -7.54
CA GLU A 312 14.10 12.70 -8.96
C GLU A 312 13.01 11.76 -9.49
N ALA A 313 12.62 10.75 -8.70
CA ALA A 313 11.57 9.80 -9.10
C ALA A 313 10.19 10.23 -8.64
N LEU A 314 10.12 11.08 -7.64
CA LEU A 314 8.90 11.65 -7.05
C LEU A 314 8.98 13.19 -7.07
N PRO A 315 9.00 13.82 -8.25
CA PRO A 315 9.06 15.28 -8.37
C PRO A 315 7.73 15.88 -7.86
N GLY A 316 7.75 16.44 -6.67
CA GLY A 316 6.54 17.01 -6.06
C GLY A 316 6.24 18.44 -6.53
N PRO A 317 5.05 18.95 -6.18
CA PRO A 317 4.06 18.31 -5.31
C PRO A 317 3.36 17.13 -5.97
N LEU A 318 3.35 16.00 -5.22
CA LEU A 318 2.77 14.74 -5.67
C LEU A 318 1.24 14.79 -5.65
N THR A 319 0.61 14.00 -6.51
CA THR A 319 -0.85 13.83 -6.48
C THR A 319 -1.30 13.00 -5.29
N PRO A 320 -2.55 13.17 -4.81
CA PRO A 320 -3.11 12.40 -3.69
C PRO A 320 -2.97 10.90 -3.83
N ILE A 321 -3.27 10.33 -5.00
CA ILE A 321 -3.10 8.88 -5.23
C ILE A 321 -1.64 8.44 -5.11
N THR A 322 -0.70 9.25 -5.59
CA THR A 322 0.74 8.96 -5.48
C THR A 322 1.20 9.01 -4.02
N LEU A 323 0.73 10.01 -3.27
CA LEU A 323 0.97 10.11 -1.82
C LEU A 323 0.42 8.90 -1.08
N ASP A 324 -0.81 8.47 -1.41
CA ASP A 324 -1.43 7.30 -0.79
C ASP A 324 -0.68 5.99 -1.12
N VAL A 325 -0.27 5.79 -2.37
CA VAL A 325 0.36 4.53 -2.82
C VAL A 325 1.85 4.50 -2.53
N GLN A 326 2.60 5.50 -3.01
CA GLN A 326 4.07 5.45 -2.95
C GLN A 326 4.59 5.76 -1.55
N MET A 327 4.04 6.77 -0.88
CA MET A 327 4.54 7.16 0.45
C MET A 327 4.16 6.13 1.52
N SER A 328 2.96 5.54 1.46
CA SER A 328 2.62 4.42 2.35
C SER A 328 3.46 3.17 2.07
N GLY A 329 3.83 2.93 0.81
CA GLY A 329 4.77 1.89 0.41
C GLY A 329 6.17 2.10 1.00
N LEU A 330 6.70 3.31 0.92
CA LEU A 330 7.99 3.69 1.51
C LEU A 330 7.98 3.59 3.03
N ARG A 331 6.89 3.99 3.72
CA ARG A 331 6.72 3.80 5.17
C ARG A 331 6.71 2.31 5.55
N THR A 332 5.97 1.50 4.79
CA THR A 332 5.94 0.05 4.98
C THR A 332 7.32 -0.57 4.81
N ALA A 333 8.08 -0.12 3.82
CA ALA A 333 9.46 -0.53 3.57
C ALA A 333 10.40 -0.10 4.71
N SER A 334 10.29 1.13 5.19
CA SER A 334 11.06 1.65 6.33
C SER A 334 10.79 0.84 7.59
N ARG A 335 9.52 0.53 7.89
CA ARG A 335 9.15 -0.32 9.03
C ARG A 335 9.75 -1.72 8.90
N ALA A 336 9.68 -2.35 7.72
CA ALA A 336 10.27 -3.66 7.49
C ALA A 336 11.79 -3.65 7.66
N LEU A 337 12.46 -2.60 7.17
CA LEU A 337 13.89 -2.39 7.33
C LEU A 337 14.26 -2.20 8.81
N GLY A 338 13.55 -1.36 9.55
CA GLY A 338 13.76 -1.13 10.99
C GLY A 338 13.62 -2.42 11.82
N GLN A 339 12.65 -3.26 11.49
CA GLN A 339 12.46 -4.57 12.13
C GLN A 339 13.63 -5.53 11.86
N VAL A 340 14.17 -5.56 10.65
CA VAL A 340 15.34 -6.39 10.30
C VAL A 340 16.59 -5.87 11.01
N LEU A 341 16.78 -4.56 11.03
CA LEU A 341 17.89 -3.89 11.73
C LEU A 341 17.74 -3.94 13.26
N ALA A 342 16.63 -4.48 13.77
CA ALA A 342 16.32 -4.56 15.20
C ALA A 342 16.39 -3.21 15.92
N LEU A 343 15.92 -2.15 15.24
CA LEU A 343 15.76 -0.84 15.89
C LEU A 343 14.76 -0.96 17.03
N GLY A 344 15.08 -0.34 18.17
CA GLY A 344 14.31 -0.48 19.39
C GLY A 344 13.55 0.78 19.80
N GLY A 345 12.47 0.59 20.56
CA GLY A 345 11.72 1.67 21.21
C GLY A 345 11.18 2.74 20.25
N VAL A 346 11.16 3.96 20.72
CA VAL A 346 10.65 5.13 20.00
C VAL A 346 11.25 5.31 18.60
N ILE A 347 12.54 4.94 18.42
CA ILE A 347 13.19 5.07 17.11
C ILE A 347 12.60 4.12 16.06
N ASN A 348 12.17 2.92 16.46
CA ASN A 348 11.53 1.99 15.54
C ASN A 348 10.17 2.52 15.05
N ASP A 349 9.42 3.15 15.94
CA ASP A 349 8.11 3.71 15.61
C ASP A 349 8.26 4.95 14.73
N GLU A 350 9.20 5.83 15.06
CA GLU A 350 9.53 7.02 14.27
C GLU A 350 10.06 6.62 12.89
N TRP A 351 10.98 5.64 12.82
CA TRP A 351 11.50 5.10 11.58
C TRP A 351 10.40 4.53 10.67
N GLY A 352 9.47 3.78 11.25
CA GLY A 352 8.32 3.23 10.52
C GLY A 352 7.31 4.27 10.05
N SER A 353 7.27 5.44 10.71
CA SER A 353 6.28 6.48 10.43
C SER A 353 6.83 7.60 9.56
N ARG A 354 8.05 8.11 9.86
CA ARG A 354 8.61 9.34 9.28
C ARG A 354 10.08 9.23 8.86
N ALA A 355 10.65 8.02 8.66
CA ALA A 355 11.93 7.90 7.97
C ALA A 355 11.85 8.49 6.57
N VAL A 356 10.67 8.43 5.95
CA VAL A 356 10.31 9.22 4.76
C VAL A 356 9.01 9.94 5.09
N ALA A 357 9.07 11.26 5.14
CA ALA A 357 7.96 12.16 5.46
C ALA A 357 7.53 12.99 4.25
N VAL A 358 6.37 13.61 4.33
CA VAL A 358 5.80 14.47 3.28
C VAL A 358 5.62 15.88 3.82
N PHE A 359 6.17 16.87 3.10
CA PHE A 359 5.96 18.29 3.39
C PHE A 359 5.75 19.05 2.08
N GLY A 360 4.68 19.83 2.00
CA GLY A 360 4.26 20.47 0.76
C GLY A 360 4.02 19.47 -0.37
N HIS A 361 3.47 18.31 -0.02
CA HIS A 361 3.29 17.15 -0.92
C HIS A 361 4.59 16.67 -1.60
N ARG A 362 5.74 16.83 -0.95
CA ARG A 362 7.06 16.37 -1.43
C ARG A 362 7.71 15.42 -0.43
N PRO A 363 8.44 14.40 -0.90
CA PRO A 363 9.10 13.46 -0.01
C PRO A 363 10.38 14.05 0.60
N TYR A 364 10.57 13.82 1.89
CA TYR A 364 11.75 14.17 2.66
C TYR A 364 12.23 12.97 3.47
N ILE A 365 13.54 12.86 3.70
CA ILE A 365 14.11 11.82 4.56
C ILE A 365 14.35 12.41 5.95
N GLY A 366 13.95 11.66 6.99
CA GLY A 366 14.19 12.00 8.39
C GLY A 366 15.69 11.91 8.72
N VAL A 367 16.38 13.05 8.77
CA VAL A 367 17.82 13.14 9.07
C VAL A 367 18.07 12.83 10.54
N SER A 368 17.35 13.48 11.43
CA SER A 368 17.44 13.22 12.88
C SER A 368 17.18 11.76 13.22
N THR A 369 16.12 11.19 12.62
CA THR A 369 15.76 9.78 12.78
C THR A 369 16.86 8.85 12.28
N SER A 370 17.47 9.16 11.13
CA SER A 370 18.55 8.37 10.53
C SER A 370 19.83 8.39 11.38
N VAL A 371 20.16 9.54 11.96
CA VAL A 371 21.32 9.71 12.86
C VAL A 371 21.13 8.92 14.16
N VAL A 372 19.93 8.95 14.75
CA VAL A 372 19.62 8.16 15.94
C VAL A 372 19.60 6.66 15.63
N ALA A 373 19.05 6.25 14.50
CA ALA A 373 19.10 4.86 14.07
C ALA A 373 20.54 4.37 13.89
N ALA A 374 21.42 5.20 13.30
CA ALA A 374 22.84 4.89 13.15
C ALA A 374 23.53 4.63 14.49
N SER A 375 23.11 5.30 15.58
CA SER A 375 23.66 5.06 16.92
C SER A 375 23.38 3.66 17.47
N GLN A 376 22.30 3.04 17.02
CA GLN A 376 21.91 1.68 17.41
C GLN A 376 22.59 0.60 16.54
N LEU A 377 23.13 1.01 15.37
CA LEU A 377 23.71 0.09 14.40
C LEU A 377 25.23 0.00 14.55
N PRO A 378 25.76 -1.20 14.74
CA PRO A 378 27.19 -1.40 14.93
C PRO A 378 28.03 -1.00 13.70
N GLY A 379 29.03 -0.12 13.90
CA GLY A 379 29.94 0.30 12.84
C GLY A 379 29.37 1.43 11.94
N TRP A 380 28.22 1.98 12.26
CA TRP A 380 27.68 3.15 11.56
C TRP A 380 28.17 4.44 12.23
N ASP A 381 28.64 5.37 11.40
CA ASP A 381 29.07 6.68 11.85
C ASP A 381 27.94 7.69 11.67
N GLN A 382 27.47 8.25 12.80
CA GLN A 382 26.40 9.24 12.85
C GLN A 382 26.73 10.49 12.03
N GLN A 383 28.00 10.93 12.07
CA GLN A 383 28.44 12.10 11.33
C GLN A 383 28.37 11.87 9.82
N ALA A 384 28.87 10.70 9.37
CA ALA A 384 28.82 10.32 7.95
C ALA A 384 27.37 10.15 7.43
N VAL A 385 26.45 9.69 8.29
CA VAL A 385 25.01 9.59 7.96
C VAL A 385 24.40 10.97 7.81
N ALA A 386 24.67 11.89 8.74
CA ALA A 386 24.18 13.27 8.69
C ALA A 386 24.69 14.03 7.46
N GLU A 387 25.99 14.01 7.21
CA GLU A 387 26.62 14.67 6.06
C GLU A 387 26.09 14.15 4.73
N ARG A 388 25.88 12.85 4.65
CA ARG A 388 25.30 12.23 3.46
C ARG A 388 23.85 12.63 3.24
N ALA A 389 23.04 12.68 4.32
CA ALA A 389 21.64 13.02 4.23
C ALA A 389 21.42 14.50 3.89
N LEU A 390 22.31 15.38 4.29
CA LEU A 390 22.25 16.82 4.03
C LEU A 390 23.07 17.28 2.81
N GLY A 391 23.86 16.37 2.24
CA GLY A 391 24.69 16.69 1.06
C GLY A 391 25.89 17.58 1.35
N GLY A 392 26.31 17.71 2.62
CA GLY A 392 27.43 18.54 3.03
C GLY A 392 27.83 18.43 4.50
N PRO A 393 28.88 19.14 4.93
CA PRO A 393 29.30 19.15 6.34
C PRO A 393 28.17 19.59 7.25
N SER A 394 27.93 18.84 8.32
CA SER A 394 26.87 19.13 9.29
C SER A 394 27.33 18.83 10.71
N ASP A 395 26.83 19.57 11.68
CA ASP A 395 27.05 19.24 13.10
C ASP A 395 25.89 18.37 13.62
N VAL A 396 26.19 17.13 13.97
CA VAL A 396 25.20 16.20 14.55
C VAL A 396 24.56 16.77 15.83
N GLY A 397 25.27 17.62 16.57
CA GLY A 397 24.75 18.28 17.77
C GLY A 397 23.54 19.19 17.48
N THR A 398 23.51 19.81 16.31
CA THR A 398 22.40 20.70 15.91
C THR A 398 21.17 19.91 15.41
N LEU A 399 21.36 18.65 14.99
CA LEU A 399 20.30 17.80 14.46
C LEU A 399 19.49 17.09 15.56
N LEU A 400 19.99 17.07 16.77
CA LEU A 400 19.42 16.33 17.89
C LEU A 400 19.22 17.26 19.10
N PRO A 401 17.98 17.71 19.36
CA PRO A 401 17.69 18.67 20.44
C PRO A 401 18.01 18.13 21.84
N PHE A 402 18.10 16.80 22.01
CA PHE A 402 18.38 16.13 23.28
C PHE A 402 19.81 15.61 23.40
N GLY A 403 20.72 16.04 22.53
CA GLY A 403 22.11 15.62 22.54
C GLY A 403 22.39 14.30 21.81
N ARG A 404 23.67 13.95 21.71
CA ARG A 404 24.09 12.71 21.01
C ARG A 404 23.62 11.48 21.78
N PRO A 405 22.94 10.51 21.10
CA PRO A 405 22.60 9.26 21.75
C PRO A 405 23.88 8.50 22.12
N GLN A 406 23.89 7.94 23.33
CA GLN A 406 25.02 7.14 23.79
C GLN A 406 25.04 5.81 23.03
N LEU A 407 26.20 5.45 22.49
CA LEU A 407 26.44 4.15 21.90
C LEU A 407 26.25 3.05 22.96
N THR A 408 25.43 2.06 22.67
CA THR A 408 25.34 0.84 23.46
C THR A 408 26.68 0.08 23.36
N SER A 409 27.55 0.29 24.32
CA SER A 409 28.86 -0.41 24.44
C SER A 409 28.76 -1.59 25.41
N GLY A 410 29.51 -2.66 25.13
CA GLY A 410 29.60 -3.82 26.00
C GLY A 410 28.89 -5.08 25.48
N ALA A 411 28.60 -6.03 26.39
CA ALA A 411 27.99 -7.32 26.02
C ALA A 411 26.62 -7.21 25.34
N LEU A 412 25.80 -6.22 25.73
CA LEU A 412 24.49 -5.94 25.10
C LEU A 412 24.66 -5.46 23.67
N GLY A 413 25.64 -4.61 23.38
CA GLY A 413 25.93 -4.16 22.00
C GLY A 413 26.43 -5.30 21.11
N SER A 414 27.21 -6.25 21.67
CA SER A 414 27.66 -7.43 20.93
C SER A 414 26.52 -8.41 20.63
N ALA A 415 25.59 -8.60 21.57
CA ALA A 415 24.40 -9.42 21.37
C ALA A 415 23.47 -8.81 20.29
N ALA A 416 23.25 -7.49 20.31
CA ALA A 416 22.49 -6.79 19.28
C ALA A 416 23.12 -6.96 17.90
N LYS A 417 24.46 -6.85 17.78
CA LYS A 417 25.21 -7.12 16.53
C LYS A 417 24.94 -8.52 16.00
N ALA A 418 25.00 -9.53 16.85
CA ALA A 418 24.77 -10.91 16.46
C ALA A 418 23.34 -11.13 15.95
N VAL A 419 22.34 -10.53 16.62
CA VAL A 419 20.93 -10.62 16.22
C VAL A 419 20.72 -9.98 14.83
N VAL A 420 21.24 -8.77 14.59
CA VAL A 420 21.15 -8.09 13.29
C VAL A 420 21.84 -8.92 12.20
N ALA A 421 23.03 -9.43 12.46
CA ALA A 421 23.79 -10.24 11.50
C ALA A 421 23.03 -11.54 11.12
N VAL A 422 22.48 -12.26 12.11
CA VAL A 422 21.70 -13.48 11.88
C VAL A 422 20.41 -13.19 11.09
N ARG A 423 19.67 -12.14 11.47
CA ARG A 423 18.44 -11.74 10.76
C ARG A 423 18.73 -11.31 9.32
N SER A 424 19.77 -10.49 9.11
CA SER A 424 20.17 -10.05 7.77
C SER A 424 20.61 -11.24 6.90
N ALA A 425 21.43 -12.15 7.44
CA ALA A 425 21.87 -13.34 6.71
C ALA A 425 20.69 -14.29 6.35
N ALA A 426 19.74 -14.46 7.26
CA ALA A 426 18.55 -15.26 7.00
C ALA A 426 17.68 -14.65 5.91
N LEU A 427 17.51 -13.33 5.92
CA LEU A 427 16.76 -12.59 4.94
C LEU A 427 17.42 -12.64 3.55
N LEU A 428 18.72 -12.30 3.46
CA LEU A 428 19.46 -12.25 2.19
C LEU A 428 19.47 -13.61 1.46
N ARG A 429 19.40 -14.70 2.21
CA ARG A 429 19.32 -16.07 1.68
C ARG A 429 18.13 -16.26 0.73
N HIS A 430 17.00 -15.61 1.02
CA HIS A 430 15.74 -15.74 0.29
C HIS A 430 15.40 -14.54 -0.61
N LEU A 431 16.13 -13.43 -0.45
CA LEU A 431 15.78 -12.17 -1.07
C LEU A 431 15.82 -12.23 -2.60
N ARG A 432 16.80 -12.95 -3.19
CA ARG A 432 16.88 -13.18 -4.65
C ARG A 432 15.68 -13.98 -5.16
N ALA A 433 15.29 -15.04 -4.45
CA ALA A 433 14.13 -15.84 -4.84
C ALA A 433 12.83 -15.02 -4.75
N ASN A 434 12.70 -14.19 -3.71
CA ASN A 434 11.57 -13.27 -3.55
C ASN A 434 11.51 -12.22 -4.68
N THR A 435 12.65 -11.66 -5.08
CA THR A 435 12.72 -10.68 -6.18
C THR A 435 12.31 -11.31 -7.51
N ARG A 436 12.77 -12.53 -7.80
CA ARG A 436 12.36 -13.27 -9.01
C ARG A 436 10.87 -13.63 -8.98
N ALA A 437 10.36 -14.08 -7.84
CA ALA A 437 8.92 -14.37 -7.68
C ALA A 437 8.06 -13.09 -7.87
N TYR A 438 8.55 -11.94 -7.41
CA TYR A 438 7.90 -10.66 -7.60
C TYR A 438 7.83 -10.26 -9.08
N ARG A 439 8.93 -10.45 -9.83
CA ARG A 439 8.96 -10.25 -11.29
C ARG A 439 7.99 -11.19 -12.02
N THR A 440 7.94 -12.46 -11.63
CA THR A 440 6.98 -13.44 -12.19
C THR A 440 5.53 -13.03 -11.91
N ALA A 441 5.25 -12.49 -10.72
CA ALA A 441 3.93 -11.98 -10.39
C ALA A 441 3.53 -10.79 -11.29
N ALA A 442 4.46 -9.87 -11.58
CA ALA A 442 4.19 -8.75 -12.49
C ALA A 442 3.84 -9.23 -13.91
N GLN A 443 4.55 -10.26 -14.40
CA GLN A 443 4.23 -10.87 -15.70
C GLN A 443 2.87 -11.56 -15.72
N ALA A 444 2.51 -12.25 -14.64
CA ALA A 444 1.25 -12.99 -14.53
C ALA A 444 0.02 -12.08 -14.31
N GLU A 445 0.22 -10.91 -13.71
CA GLU A 445 -0.83 -9.94 -13.37
C GLU A 445 -0.92 -8.79 -14.40
N HIS A 446 -0.09 -8.81 -15.45
CA HIS A 446 -0.16 -7.86 -16.56
C HIS A 446 -1.47 -8.03 -17.34
N LEU A 447 -2.12 -6.92 -17.66
CA LEU A 447 -3.28 -6.86 -18.54
C LEU A 447 -3.03 -5.82 -19.63
N ASP A 448 -3.34 -6.20 -20.86
CA ASP A 448 -3.33 -5.24 -21.97
C ASP A 448 -4.57 -4.32 -21.94
N ALA A 449 -4.58 -3.31 -22.79
CA ALA A 449 -5.67 -2.34 -22.83
C ALA A 449 -7.05 -2.97 -23.15
N ALA A 450 -7.09 -3.98 -24.01
CA ALA A 450 -8.34 -4.66 -24.37
C ALA A 450 -8.89 -5.48 -23.20
N GLN A 451 -8.00 -6.15 -22.46
CA GLN A 451 -8.34 -6.90 -21.26
C GLN A 451 -8.86 -5.93 -20.16
N LEU A 452 -8.19 -4.79 -19.93
CA LEU A 452 -8.64 -3.78 -18.97
C LEU A 452 -10.02 -3.24 -19.33
N THR A 453 -10.26 -2.90 -20.60
CA THR A 453 -11.55 -2.40 -21.07
C THR A 453 -12.68 -3.44 -20.95
N SER A 454 -12.36 -4.72 -20.95
CA SER A 454 -13.35 -5.79 -20.79
C SER A 454 -13.76 -6.07 -19.35
N LEU A 455 -13.00 -5.58 -18.35
CA LEU A 455 -13.30 -5.81 -16.94
C LEU A 455 -14.47 -4.92 -16.46
N PRO A 456 -15.38 -5.40 -15.62
CA PRO A 456 -16.34 -4.57 -14.89
C PRO A 456 -15.66 -3.56 -13.95
N ASP A 457 -16.35 -2.46 -13.62
CA ASP A 457 -15.82 -1.39 -12.74
C ASP A 457 -15.43 -1.92 -11.35
N ALA A 458 -16.23 -2.83 -10.81
CA ALA A 458 -15.95 -3.47 -9.54
C ALA A 458 -14.61 -4.24 -9.53
N PHE A 459 -14.26 -4.89 -10.66
CA PHE A 459 -12.97 -5.58 -10.83
C PHE A 459 -11.80 -4.60 -10.94
N LEU A 460 -11.98 -3.48 -11.65
CA LEU A 460 -10.95 -2.42 -11.71
C LEU A 460 -10.68 -1.85 -10.32
N ALA A 461 -11.72 -1.60 -9.53
CA ALA A 461 -11.60 -1.10 -8.18
C ALA A 461 -10.78 -2.03 -7.27
N VAL A 462 -11.10 -3.33 -7.23
CA VAL A 462 -10.33 -4.29 -6.40
C VAL A 462 -8.92 -4.53 -6.95
N ARG A 463 -8.71 -4.40 -8.27
CA ARG A 463 -7.38 -4.44 -8.89
C ARG A 463 -6.50 -3.28 -8.44
N ILE A 464 -7.03 -2.06 -8.31
CA ILE A 464 -6.31 -0.90 -7.78
C ILE A 464 -5.72 -1.21 -6.40
N ARG A 465 -6.52 -1.82 -5.51
CA ARG A 465 -6.05 -2.22 -4.17
C ARG A 465 -4.96 -3.30 -4.22
N LEU A 466 -5.11 -4.30 -5.10
CA LEU A 466 -4.08 -5.33 -5.26
C LEU A 466 -2.76 -4.74 -5.77
N LEU A 467 -2.81 -3.85 -6.76
CA LEU A 467 -1.63 -3.21 -7.34
C LEU A 467 -0.93 -2.30 -6.33
N ARG A 468 -1.67 -1.57 -5.47
CA ARG A 468 -1.09 -0.85 -4.33
C ARG A 468 -0.29 -1.78 -3.42
N ASP A 469 -0.88 -2.91 -3.03
CA ASP A 469 -0.22 -3.89 -2.16
C ASP A 469 1.03 -4.48 -2.82
N ARG A 470 1.03 -4.68 -4.15
CA ARG A 470 2.20 -5.08 -4.94
C ARG A 470 3.30 -4.01 -4.96
N ILE A 471 2.94 -2.75 -5.13
CA ILE A 471 3.90 -1.63 -5.08
C ILE A 471 4.56 -1.57 -3.69
N HIS A 472 3.78 -1.73 -2.61
CA HIS A 472 4.32 -1.81 -1.25
C HIS A 472 5.32 -2.98 -1.09
N GLN A 473 5.01 -4.15 -1.64
CA GLN A 473 5.92 -5.30 -1.66
C GLN A 473 7.23 -4.97 -2.37
N GLY A 474 7.16 -4.26 -3.49
CA GLY A 474 8.32 -3.83 -4.26
C GLY A 474 9.21 -2.85 -3.51
N TRP A 475 8.63 -1.86 -2.83
CA TRP A 475 9.39 -0.95 -1.98
C TRP A 475 10.09 -1.66 -0.82
N ILE A 476 9.44 -2.66 -0.20
CA ILE A 476 10.08 -3.50 0.82
C ILE A 476 11.28 -4.24 0.24
N LEU A 477 11.13 -4.90 -0.92
CA LEU A 477 12.23 -5.60 -1.58
C LEU A 477 13.39 -4.66 -1.88
N THR A 478 13.10 -3.49 -2.45
CA THR A 478 14.11 -2.47 -2.79
C THR A 478 14.86 -1.99 -1.54
N ALA A 479 14.14 -1.72 -0.44
CA ALA A 479 14.74 -1.29 0.83
C ALA A 479 15.58 -2.40 1.48
N LEU A 480 15.13 -3.64 1.45
CA LEU A 480 15.86 -4.76 2.03
C LEU A 480 17.18 -5.05 1.30
N TRP A 481 17.25 -4.81 -0.02
CA TRP A 481 18.50 -4.87 -0.76
C TRP A 481 19.52 -3.81 -0.34
N LEU A 482 19.09 -2.72 0.31
CA LEU A 482 20.02 -1.73 0.88
C LEU A 482 20.87 -2.33 2.01
N ILE A 483 20.42 -3.36 2.71
CA ILE A 483 21.20 -4.06 3.75
C ILE A 483 22.45 -4.65 3.13
N ASP A 484 22.35 -5.30 1.98
CA ASP A 484 23.49 -5.93 1.31
C ASP A 484 24.40 -4.88 0.62
N THR A 485 23.80 -3.87 -0.02
CA THR A 485 24.55 -2.82 -0.72
C THR A 485 25.00 -1.69 0.20
N GLY A 486 24.27 -1.38 1.24
CA GLY A 486 24.50 -0.25 2.14
C GLY A 486 25.41 -0.59 3.33
N VAL A 487 25.34 -1.80 3.87
CA VAL A 487 26.26 -2.26 4.92
C VAL A 487 27.69 -2.35 4.38
N ALA A 488 27.85 -2.76 3.14
CA ALA A 488 29.15 -2.72 2.47
C ALA A 488 29.68 -1.28 2.23
N ALA A 489 28.78 -0.29 2.16
CA ALA A 489 29.14 1.12 1.93
C ALA A 489 29.54 1.87 3.23
N VAL A 490 29.19 1.34 4.39
CA VAL A 490 29.54 1.93 5.72
C VAL A 490 30.73 1.20 6.39
N ALA A 491 31.11 0.04 5.89
CA ALA A 491 32.37 -0.57 6.30
C ALA A 491 33.53 0.40 6.00
N PRO A 492 34.48 0.62 6.95
CA PRO A 492 35.56 1.57 6.74
C PRO A 492 36.28 1.25 5.44
N ALA A 493 36.33 2.23 4.56
CA ALA A 493 36.91 2.11 3.22
C ALA A 493 38.39 1.69 3.30
N ARG A 494 38.64 0.40 3.16
CA ARG A 494 39.94 -0.14 2.75
C ARG A 494 40.05 -0.33 1.24
N THR A 495 39.15 0.25 0.48
CA THR A 495 39.19 0.19 -0.99
C THR A 495 39.02 1.56 -1.60
N LYS A 496 40.10 1.99 -2.20
CA LYS A 496 40.35 3.00 -3.27
C LYS A 496 39.22 4.03 -3.53
N ALA A 497 39.61 5.30 -3.33
CA ALA A 497 38.93 6.48 -3.86
C ALA A 497 38.37 6.28 -5.26
N GLY A 498 37.11 6.54 -5.49
CA GLY A 498 36.56 6.64 -6.84
C GLY A 498 35.13 6.21 -7.09
N SER A 499 34.39 5.71 -6.10
CA SER A 499 32.95 5.45 -6.28
C SER A 499 32.15 6.31 -5.32
N SER A 500 31.51 7.36 -5.83
CA SER A 500 30.49 8.09 -5.12
C SER A 500 29.30 7.17 -4.85
N VAL A 501 29.26 6.59 -3.67
CA VAL A 501 28.09 5.83 -3.21
C VAL A 501 27.12 6.82 -2.59
N SER A 502 26.18 7.28 -3.38
CA SER A 502 25.01 8.02 -2.87
C SER A 502 24.25 7.13 -1.91
N GLY A 503 24.40 7.36 -0.62
CA GLY A 503 23.70 6.57 0.41
C GLY A 503 22.23 6.94 0.46
N LEU A 504 21.38 6.00 0.83
CA LEU A 504 19.89 6.11 0.83
C LEU A 504 19.29 6.60 -0.50
N GLY A 505 20.10 6.94 -1.49
CA GLY A 505 19.70 7.18 -2.86
C GLY A 505 19.06 5.91 -3.42
N VAL A 506 17.77 5.78 -3.19
CA VAL A 506 16.95 4.64 -3.60
C VAL A 506 16.90 4.53 -5.13
N LEU A 507 17.24 5.59 -5.84
CA LEU A 507 16.95 5.77 -7.25
C LEU A 507 18.19 6.33 -7.98
N THR A 508 19.17 5.47 -8.18
CA THR A 508 20.15 5.70 -9.25
C THR A 508 19.47 5.40 -10.58
N GLU A 509 19.81 6.15 -11.62
CA GLU A 509 19.40 5.85 -12.99
C GLU A 509 19.49 4.35 -13.24
N SER A 510 18.40 3.76 -13.69
CA SER A 510 18.39 2.34 -14.02
C SER A 510 19.40 2.11 -15.12
N SER A 511 20.36 1.22 -14.90
CA SER A 511 21.35 0.85 -15.91
C SER A 511 20.72 0.43 -17.24
N ARG A 512 19.47 0.02 -17.20
CA ARG A 512 18.68 -0.37 -18.35
C ARG A 512 18.20 0.83 -19.17
N ILE A 513 17.72 1.91 -18.51
CA ILE A 513 17.35 3.15 -19.22
C ILE A 513 18.59 3.72 -19.92
N SER A 514 19.73 3.79 -19.21
CA SER A 514 20.98 4.27 -19.78
C SER A 514 21.46 3.39 -20.94
N ALA A 515 21.28 2.08 -20.88
CA ALA A 515 21.64 1.16 -21.95
C ALA A 515 20.78 1.35 -23.22
N GLU A 516 19.45 1.46 -23.06
CA GLU A 516 18.54 1.69 -24.18
C GLU A 516 18.73 3.08 -24.79
N THR A 517 18.86 4.11 -23.94
CA THR A 517 19.16 5.48 -24.38
C THR A 517 20.49 5.53 -25.13
N GLY A 518 21.55 4.82 -24.63
CA GLY A 518 22.84 4.73 -25.25
C GLY A 518 22.84 4.02 -26.61
N ALA A 519 22.03 2.95 -26.73
CA ALA A 519 21.85 2.23 -27.99
C ALA A 519 21.20 3.11 -29.06
N LEU A 520 20.16 3.84 -28.71
CA LEU A 520 19.50 4.82 -29.59
C LEU A 520 20.44 6.00 -29.92
N ALA A 521 21.21 6.50 -28.94
CA ALA A 521 22.20 7.56 -29.16
C ALA A 521 23.31 7.16 -30.15
N ALA A 522 23.74 5.89 -30.13
CA ALA A 522 24.70 5.39 -31.08
C ALA A 522 24.19 5.41 -32.53
N LEU A 523 22.91 5.08 -32.74
CA LEU A 523 22.28 5.19 -34.06
C LEU A 523 22.15 6.65 -34.51
N LEU A 524 21.72 7.54 -33.63
CA LEU A 524 21.56 8.96 -33.92
C LEU A 524 22.92 9.66 -34.19
N ARG A 525 23.99 9.23 -33.53
CA ARG A 525 25.34 9.79 -33.69
C ARG A 525 25.89 9.55 -35.10
N SER A 526 25.48 8.46 -35.75
CA SER A 526 25.89 8.13 -37.11
C SER A 526 25.17 8.98 -38.18
N ASP A 527 24.12 9.71 -37.82
CA ASP A 527 23.29 10.51 -38.74
C ASP A 527 22.98 11.89 -38.12
N PRO A 528 23.86 12.90 -38.26
CA PRO A 528 23.63 14.22 -37.65
C PRO A 528 22.31 14.92 -38.02
N PRO A 529 21.81 14.89 -39.28
CA PRO A 529 20.51 15.41 -39.64
C PRO A 529 19.37 14.74 -38.88
N LEU A 530 19.42 13.41 -38.75
CA LEU A 530 18.43 12.65 -37.98
C LEU A 530 18.51 12.97 -36.49
N CYS A 531 19.70 13.16 -35.95
CA CYS A 531 19.91 13.58 -34.57
C CYS A 531 19.29 14.96 -34.28
N ALA A 532 19.40 15.90 -35.19
CA ALA A 532 18.75 17.22 -35.07
C ALA A 532 17.23 17.11 -35.01
N LEU A 533 16.63 16.32 -35.90
CA LEU A 533 15.16 16.05 -35.86
C LEU A 533 14.71 15.36 -34.56
N ALA A 534 15.52 14.42 -34.06
CA ALA A 534 15.29 13.75 -32.79
C ALA A 534 15.39 14.72 -31.60
N TRP A 535 16.33 15.67 -31.66
CA TRP A 535 16.46 16.71 -30.64
C TRP A 535 15.26 17.67 -30.59
N GLU A 536 14.71 17.99 -31.76
CA GLU A 536 13.47 18.79 -31.88
C GLU A 536 12.19 17.99 -31.52
N GLY A 537 12.31 16.71 -31.23
CA GLY A 537 11.17 15.84 -30.93
C GLY A 537 10.30 15.48 -32.14
N ASN A 538 10.82 15.65 -33.37
CA ASN A 538 10.07 15.37 -34.58
C ASN A 538 10.07 13.87 -34.93
N LEU A 539 9.28 13.10 -34.11
CA LEU A 539 9.16 11.65 -34.25
C LEU A 539 8.64 11.22 -35.63
N ALA A 540 7.73 12.00 -36.23
CA ALA A 540 7.16 11.66 -37.54
C ALA A 540 8.22 11.67 -38.63
N SER A 541 9.08 12.71 -38.65
CA SER A 541 10.19 12.80 -39.59
C SER A 541 11.25 11.72 -39.33
N VAL A 542 11.57 11.41 -38.09
CA VAL A 542 12.50 10.32 -37.73
C VAL A 542 11.96 8.99 -38.23
N ARG A 543 10.68 8.68 -38.06
CA ARG A 543 10.03 7.45 -38.55
C ARG A 543 10.07 7.36 -40.08
N ALA A 544 9.85 8.47 -40.79
CA ALA A 544 9.85 8.51 -42.23
C ALA A 544 11.29 8.34 -42.85
N LEU A 545 12.29 8.94 -42.21
CA LEU A 545 13.65 8.96 -42.75
C LEU A 545 14.47 7.74 -42.33
N SER A 546 14.26 7.17 -41.15
CA SER A 546 15.04 6.04 -40.64
C SER A 546 14.15 4.97 -40.00
N PRO A 547 13.63 4.01 -40.78
CA PRO A 547 12.87 2.86 -40.25
C PRO A 547 13.67 2.06 -39.21
N ASN A 548 15.00 1.99 -39.34
CA ASN A 548 15.86 1.31 -38.39
C ASN A 548 15.85 1.99 -37.01
N THR A 549 16.04 3.30 -36.97
CA THR A 549 15.96 4.06 -35.72
C THR A 549 14.54 4.03 -35.11
N ALA A 550 13.52 4.09 -35.97
CA ALA A 550 12.12 3.93 -35.53
C ALA A 550 11.86 2.57 -34.91
N GLY A 551 12.29 1.48 -35.55
CA GLY A 551 12.19 0.13 -35.01
C GLY A 551 12.96 -0.05 -33.70
N ALA A 552 14.17 0.49 -33.59
CA ALA A 552 14.96 0.47 -32.37
C ALA A 552 14.27 1.25 -31.22
N LEU A 553 13.60 2.38 -31.52
CA LEU A 553 12.82 3.14 -30.55
C LEU A 553 11.60 2.33 -30.09
N ASP A 554 10.85 1.73 -31.02
CA ASP A 554 9.69 0.91 -30.68
C ASP A 554 10.08 -0.31 -29.83
N ASP A 555 11.20 -0.96 -30.15
CA ASP A 555 11.79 -2.04 -29.36
C ASP A 555 12.22 -1.57 -27.96
N ALA A 556 12.82 -0.38 -27.84
CA ALA A 556 13.20 0.20 -26.55
C ALA A 556 11.95 0.51 -25.71
N VAL A 557 10.93 1.12 -26.32
CA VAL A 557 9.64 1.40 -25.66
C VAL A 557 8.98 0.08 -25.21
N ALA A 558 9.00 -0.98 -26.00
CA ALA A 558 8.48 -2.29 -25.60
C ALA A 558 9.20 -2.86 -24.35
N ARG A 559 10.50 -2.56 -24.18
CA ARG A 559 11.29 -3.04 -23.03
C ARG A 559 11.19 -2.15 -21.79
N ILE A 560 11.18 -0.83 -21.95
CA ILE A 560 11.26 0.15 -20.86
C ILE A 560 10.12 1.18 -20.88
N GLY A 561 9.08 0.97 -21.64
CA GLY A 561 7.97 1.91 -21.82
C GLY A 561 7.23 2.25 -20.54
N HIS A 562 7.24 1.35 -19.55
CA HIS A 562 6.70 1.58 -18.22
C HIS A 562 7.52 2.57 -17.36
N ARG A 563 8.72 2.94 -17.84
CA ARG A 563 9.63 3.90 -17.18
C ARG A 563 9.42 5.31 -17.73
N GLY A 564 10.03 6.29 -17.08
CA GLY A 564 9.98 7.70 -17.52
C GLY A 564 10.52 8.67 -16.47
N PRO A 565 10.62 9.97 -16.78
CA PRO A 565 10.91 11.00 -15.79
C PRO A 565 9.80 11.07 -14.73
N GLY A 566 10.18 11.08 -13.46
CA GLY A 566 9.17 11.06 -12.38
C GLY A 566 8.30 9.80 -12.37
N GLU A 567 8.88 8.66 -12.74
CA GLU A 567 8.20 7.39 -13.01
C GLU A 567 7.32 6.85 -11.86
N ALA A 568 7.63 7.23 -10.63
CA ALA A 568 6.84 6.84 -9.47
C ALA A 568 5.65 7.79 -9.21
N GLU A 569 5.58 8.97 -9.82
CA GLU A 569 4.39 9.83 -9.82
C GLU A 569 3.37 9.28 -10.82
N LEU A 570 2.19 8.89 -10.33
CA LEU A 570 1.17 8.23 -11.15
C LEU A 570 0.58 9.13 -12.25
N ALA A 571 0.59 10.44 -12.06
CA ALA A 571 0.14 11.41 -13.06
C ALA A 571 1.23 11.75 -14.10
N SER A 572 2.49 11.33 -13.89
CA SER A 572 3.56 11.59 -14.85
C SER A 572 3.47 10.67 -16.06
N PRO A 573 3.77 11.17 -17.27
CA PRO A 573 3.82 10.34 -18.47
C PRO A 573 5.01 9.38 -18.43
N THR A 574 4.87 8.24 -19.12
CA THR A 574 5.91 7.25 -19.32
C THR A 574 6.42 7.26 -20.77
N PHE A 575 7.47 6.52 -21.05
CA PHE A 575 7.96 6.37 -22.43
C PHE A 575 6.95 5.68 -23.36
N SER A 576 6.03 4.88 -22.82
CA SER A 576 4.89 4.34 -23.58
C SER A 576 3.87 5.41 -23.93
N ASP A 577 3.65 6.39 -23.05
CA ASP A 577 2.73 7.51 -23.29
C ASP A 577 3.32 8.51 -24.29
N ASP A 578 4.62 8.79 -24.17
CA ASP A 578 5.34 9.74 -25.02
C ASP A 578 6.74 9.23 -25.37
N PRO A 579 6.88 8.46 -26.46
CA PRO A 579 8.17 7.99 -26.95
C PRO A 579 9.16 9.12 -27.33
N VAL A 580 8.66 10.35 -27.57
CA VAL A 580 9.49 11.52 -27.89
C VAL A 580 10.45 11.84 -26.73
N MET A 581 10.04 11.60 -25.48
CA MET A 581 10.91 11.80 -24.32
C MET A 581 12.17 10.94 -24.40
N LEU A 582 12.03 9.66 -24.77
CA LEU A 582 13.16 8.75 -24.91
C LEU A 582 14.02 9.11 -26.12
N LEU A 583 13.40 9.46 -27.24
CA LEU A 583 14.08 9.91 -28.45
C LEU A 583 14.91 11.18 -28.19
N THR A 584 14.35 12.18 -27.53
CA THR A 584 15.03 13.43 -27.18
C THR A 584 16.17 13.19 -26.18
N ALA A 585 15.98 12.31 -25.20
CA ALA A 585 17.04 11.92 -24.27
C ALA A 585 18.22 11.24 -25.02
N ALA A 586 17.90 10.37 -25.98
CA ALA A 586 18.93 9.74 -26.84
C ALA A 586 19.67 10.74 -27.72
N ALA A 587 18.96 11.73 -28.29
CA ALA A 587 19.58 12.79 -29.08
C ALA A 587 20.51 13.65 -28.21
N ARG A 588 20.13 14.01 -27.01
CA ARG A 588 21.01 14.71 -26.04
C ARG A 588 22.25 13.90 -25.69
N ALA A 589 22.08 12.60 -25.44
CA ALA A 589 23.17 11.69 -25.17
C ALA A 589 24.10 11.52 -26.41
N ALA A 590 23.57 11.57 -27.64
CA ALA A 590 24.32 11.52 -28.86
C ALA A 590 25.19 12.79 -29.08
N ALA A 591 24.68 13.95 -28.70
CA ALA A 591 25.35 15.24 -28.81
C ALA A 591 26.42 15.47 -27.71
N ALA A 592 26.32 14.79 -26.58
CA ALA A 592 27.30 14.87 -25.50
C ALA A 592 28.64 14.26 -25.95
N LEU A 593 29.76 15.03 -25.87
CA LEU A 593 31.09 14.65 -26.33
C LEU A 593 31.80 13.58 -25.49
N THR A 594 31.17 13.05 -24.48
CA THR A 594 31.69 11.99 -23.62
C THR A 594 31.39 10.62 -24.24
N GLU A 595 32.43 9.94 -24.75
CA GLU A 595 32.42 8.50 -24.97
C GLU A 595 32.22 7.77 -23.61
N THR A 596 31.04 7.78 -23.08
CA THR A 596 30.68 6.84 -22.03
C THR A 596 30.39 5.53 -22.77
N ALA A 597 31.42 4.66 -22.85
CA ALA A 597 31.21 3.30 -23.29
C ALA A 597 30.02 2.73 -22.56
N ALA A 598 28.99 2.29 -23.30
CA ALA A 598 27.82 1.66 -22.73
C ALA A 598 28.30 0.57 -21.76
N PRO A 599 27.90 0.59 -20.49
CA PRO A 599 28.32 -0.44 -19.56
C PRO A 599 27.88 -1.79 -20.14
N PRO A 600 28.73 -2.83 -20.06
CA PRO A 600 28.38 -4.13 -20.60
C PRO A 600 27.04 -4.57 -19.99
N ALA A 601 26.14 -5.09 -20.84
CA ALA A 601 24.84 -5.59 -20.42
C ALA A 601 25.03 -6.69 -19.35
N ARG A 602 25.02 -6.30 -18.07
CA ARG A 602 25.04 -7.24 -16.95
C ARG A 602 23.66 -7.85 -16.81
N ARG A 603 23.60 -9.16 -16.59
CA ARG A 603 22.36 -9.78 -16.15
C ARG A 603 21.97 -9.15 -14.82
N LEU A 604 20.77 -8.56 -14.77
CA LEU A 604 20.26 -7.77 -13.63
C LEU A 604 20.14 -8.58 -12.32
N ASP A 605 20.25 -9.90 -12.36
CA ASP A 605 20.06 -10.77 -11.20
C ASP A 605 21.36 -11.42 -10.68
N ASP A 606 22.52 -11.12 -11.25
CA ASP A 606 23.77 -11.79 -10.88
C ASP A 606 24.44 -11.22 -9.61
N ASP A 607 24.12 -9.99 -9.23
CA ASP A 607 24.63 -9.36 -8.00
C ASP A 607 23.51 -8.66 -7.18
N ALA A 608 23.85 -8.18 -6.00
CA ALA A 608 22.88 -7.49 -5.12
C ALA A 608 22.36 -6.19 -5.74
N ARG A 609 23.20 -5.47 -6.48
CA ARG A 609 22.83 -4.24 -7.18
C ARG A 609 21.86 -4.53 -8.31
N GLY A 610 22.14 -5.54 -9.13
CA GLY A 610 21.23 -5.98 -10.19
C GLY A 610 19.89 -6.49 -9.66
N SER A 611 19.91 -7.23 -8.56
CA SER A 611 18.67 -7.69 -7.90
C SER A 611 17.84 -6.53 -7.34
N ARG A 612 18.47 -5.50 -6.78
CA ARG A 612 17.81 -4.28 -6.33
C ARG A 612 17.19 -3.51 -7.50
N GLU A 613 17.94 -3.35 -8.60
CA GLU A 613 17.43 -2.72 -9.83
C GLU A 613 16.25 -3.50 -10.40
N LEU A 614 16.30 -4.83 -10.38
CA LEU A 614 15.18 -5.67 -10.81
C LEU A 614 13.94 -5.49 -9.93
N ALA A 615 14.12 -5.39 -8.60
CA ALA A 615 13.02 -5.12 -7.69
C ALA A 615 12.39 -3.74 -7.96
N HIS A 616 13.22 -2.72 -8.15
CA HIS A 616 12.78 -1.37 -8.48
C HIS A 616 12.06 -1.30 -9.84
N ASP A 617 12.67 -1.84 -10.90
CA ASP A 617 12.07 -1.90 -12.24
C ASP A 617 10.71 -2.59 -12.23
N THR A 618 10.60 -3.70 -11.47
CA THR A 618 9.32 -4.42 -11.30
C THR A 618 8.30 -3.58 -10.51
N THR A 619 8.75 -2.77 -9.55
CA THR A 619 7.87 -1.84 -8.82
C THR A 619 7.31 -0.76 -9.76
N MET A 620 8.17 -0.22 -10.64
CA MET A 620 7.72 0.74 -11.65
C MET A 620 6.78 0.11 -12.68
N TRP A 621 6.96 -1.18 -13.00
CA TRP A 621 6.01 -1.91 -13.82
C TRP A 621 4.64 -1.99 -13.14
N PHE A 622 4.55 -2.40 -11.87
CA PHE A 622 3.28 -2.38 -11.14
C PHE A 622 2.68 -0.97 -11.00
N THR A 623 3.53 0.06 -10.89
CA THR A 623 3.09 1.46 -10.91
C THR A 623 2.46 1.83 -12.26
N HIS A 624 3.04 1.36 -13.37
CA HIS A 624 2.47 1.54 -14.70
C HIS A 624 1.13 0.78 -14.87
N GLU A 625 1.05 -0.47 -14.39
CA GLU A 625 -0.21 -1.23 -14.38
C GLU A 625 -1.32 -0.50 -13.62
N LEU A 626 -0.97 0.09 -12.47
CA LEU A 626 -1.91 0.92 -11.70
C LEU A 626 -2.33 2.16 -12.49
N ARG A 627 -1.39 2.86 -13.15
CA ARG A 627 -1.67 4.02 -14.01
C ARG A 627 -2.66 3.67 -15.11
N MET A 628 -2.46 2.54 -15.81
CA MET A 628 -3.36 2.09 -16.87
C MET A 628 -4.75 1.74 -16.32
N THR A 629 -4.81 1.08 -15.16
CA THR A 629 -6.08 0.75 -14.49
C THR A 629 -6.83 2.00 -14.06
N LEU A 630 -6.12 3.02 -13.53
CA LEU A 630 -6.70 4.31 -13.14
C LEU A 630 -7.25 5.08 -14.34
N ARG A 631 -6.53 5.10 -15.45
CA ARG A 631 -6.98 5.79 -16.70
C ARG A 631 -8.22 5.14 -17.28
N GLU A 632 -8.29 3.80 -17.27
CA GLU A 632 -9.48 3.09 -17.73
C GLU A 632 -10.69 3.43 -16.85
N LEU A 633 -10.54 3.36 -15.52
CA LEU A 633 -11.59 3.75 -14.57
C LEU A 633 -12.00 5.22 -14.78
N GLY A 634 -11.03 6.12 -14.91
CA GLY A 634 -11.26 7.55 -15.16
C GLY A 634 -12.02 7.81 -16.46
N SER A 635 -11.69 7.09 -17.53
CA SER A 635 -12.40 7.20 -18.81
C SER A 635 -13.89 6.83 -18.68
N ARG A 636 -14.20 5.78 -17.91
CA ARG A 636 -15.58 5.38 -17.63
C ARG A 636 -16.33 6.38 -16.77
N TRP A 637 -15.66 6.93 -15.76
CA TRP A 637 -16.26 7.93 -14.88
C TRP A 637 -16.51 9.26 -15.59
N VAL A 638 -15.70 9.64 -16.56
CA VAL A 638 -15.99 10.77 -17.46
C VAL A 638 -17.21 10.45 -18.31
N ALA A 639 -17.30 9.24 -18.88
CA ALA A 639 -18.43 8.83 -19.72
C ALA A 639 -19.77 8.79 -18.94
N THR A 640 -19.72 8.55 -17.63
CA THR A 640 -20.91 8.54 -16.74
C THR A 640 -21.09 9.84 -15.96
N ASP A 641 -20.34 10.89 -16.29
CA ASP A 641 -20.40 12.22 -15.65
C ASP A 641 -20.14 12.22 -14.14
N LEU A 642 -19.32 11.29 -13.65
CA LEU A 642 -18.90 11.26 -12.26
C LEU A 642 -17.73 12.20 -11.98
N ILE A 643 -16.83 12.38 -12.95
CA ILE A 643 -15.68 13.30 -12.93
C ILE A 643 -15.60 14.09 -14.23
N ASP A 644 -14.85 15.19 -14.24
CA ASP A 644 -14.82 16.10 -15.39
C ASP A 644 -13.80 15.67 -16.45
N VAL A 645 -12.63 15.19 -16.05
CA VAL A 645 -11.56 14.72 -16.94
C VAL A 645 -10.88 13.47 -16.38
N VAL A 646 -10.28 12.65 -17.25
CA VAL A 646 -9.62 11.38 -16.86
C VAL A 646 -8.61 11.56 -15.73
N ASP A 647 -7.84 12.65 -15.78
CA ASP A 647 -6.80 12.94 -14.79
C ASP A 647 -7.33 13.29 -13.39
N ASP A 648 -8.66 13.44 -13.24
CA ASP A 648 -9.30 13.68 -11.94
C ASP A 648 -9.10 12.49 -10.98
N VAL A 649 -8.95 11.28 -11.51
CA VAL A 649 -8.67 10.08 -10.70
C VAL A 649 -7.40 10.21 -9.85
N TYR A 650 -6.41 10.98 -10.31
CA TYR A 650 -5.16 11.19 -9.58
C TYR A 650 -5.31 12.06 -8.32
N TYR A 651 -6.44 12.75 -8.18
CA TYR A 651 -6.75 13.59 -7.02
C TYR A 651 -7.59 12.89 -5.95
N LEU A 652 -7.86 11.60 -6.13
CA LEU A 652 -8.52 10.73 -5.15
C LEU A 652 -7.50 9.74 -4.55
N THR A 653 -7.80 9.20 -3.38
CA THR A 653 -7.02 8.12 -2.75
C THR A 653 -7.50 6.75 -3.24
N CYS A 654 -6.75 5.68 -2.99
CA CYS A 654 -7.18 4.32 -3.35
C CYS A 654 -8.53 3.96 -2.74
N ASP A 655 -8.77 4.33 -1.48
CA ASP A 655 -10.02 3.99 -0.80
C ASP A 655 -11.20 4.83 -1.32
N GLU A 656 -10.97 6.08 -1.73
CA GLU A 656 -11.97 6.93 -2.41
C GLU A 656 -12.31 6.41 -3.82
N LEU A 657 -11.36 5.76 -4.50
CA LEU A 657 -11.59 5.12 -5.80
C LEU A 657 -12.41 3.82 -5.70
N LEU A 658 -12.37 3.13 -4.56
CA LEU A 658 -13.19 1.94 -4.34
C LEU A 658 -14.66 2.29 -4.09
N THR A 659 -14.89 3.44 -3.43
CA THR A 659 -16.23 3.92 -3.10
C THR A 659 -16.21 5.43 -3.30
N ILE A 660 -16.63 5.85 -4.51
CA ILE A 660 -16.57 7.27 -4.86
C ILE A 660 -17.40 8.10 -3.87
N PRO A 661 -16.80 9.09 -3.17
CA PRO A 661 -17.55 9.92 -2.24
C PRO A 661 -18.53 10.84 -2.97
N ALA A 662 -19.66 11.14 -2.34
CA ALA A 662 -20.68 12.01 -2.94
C ALA A 662 -20.16 13.42 -3.28
N ASP A 663 -19.13 13.87 -2.56
CA ASP A 663 -18.45 15.16 -2.76
C ASP A 663 -17.15 15.07 -3.61
N ALA A 664 -16.96 13.98 -4.36
CA ALA A 664 -15.71 13.71 -5.10
C ALA A 664 -15.24 14.91 -5.96
N ARG A 665 -16.14 15.52 -6.74
CA ARG A 665 -15.80 16.69 -7.58
C ARG A 665 -15.30 17.90 -6.74
N LEU A 666 -15.88 18.11 -5.56
CA LEU A 666 -15.42 19.18 -4.66
C LEU A 666 -14.04 18.88 -4.08
N ARG A 667 -13.80 17.63 -3.68
CA ARG A 667 -12.47 17.17 -3.20
C ARG A 667 -11.42 17.34 -4.29
N ILE A 668 -11.70 16.87 -5.50
CA ILE A 668 -10.82 16.99 -6.67
C ILE A 668 -10.48 18.47 -6.93
N LYS A 669 -11.48 19.34 -6.99
CA LYS A 669 -11.28 20.76 -7.22
C LYS A 669 -10.43 21.41 -6.13
N ARG A 670 -10.71 21.13 -4.87
CA ARG A 670 -9.92 21.62 -3.72
C ARG A 670 -8.46 21.16 -3.82
N ARG A 671 -8.23 19.85 -4.06
CA ARG A 671 -6.88 19.27 -4.13
C ARG A 671 -6.09 19.71 -5.35
N ARG A 672 -6.76 20.03 -6.48
CA ARG A 672 -6.12 20.69 -7.63
C ARG A 672 -5.62 22.09 -7.27
N ALA A 673 -6.48 22.91 -6.68
CA ALA A 673 -6.12 24.26 -6.23
C ALA A 673 -4.99 24.22 -5.16
N GLU A 674 -5.03 23.25 -4.25
CA GLU A 674 -3.95 23.03 -3.29
C GLU A 674 -2.63 22.68 -3.97
N ARG A 675 -2.65 21.75 -4.93
CA ARG A 675 -1.45 21.37 -5.68
C ARG A 675 -0.86 22.55 -6.45
N GLU A 676 -1.68 23.37 -7.09
CA GLU A 676 -1.26 24.61 -7.75
C GLU A 676 -0.60 25.58 -6.76
N ARG A 677 -1.21 25.79 -5.58
CA ARG A 677 -0.63 26.57 -4.49
C ARG A 677 0.74 26.05 -4.05
N LEU A 678 0.87 24.74 -3.87
CA LEU A 678 2.10 24.07 -3.46
C LEU A 678 3.17 24.05 -4.57
N GLN A 679 2.76 24.18 -5.85
CA GLN A 679 3.70 24.35 -6.97
C GLN A 679 4.31 25.76 -6.99
N ALA A 680 3.53 26.79 -6.64
CA ALA A 680 3.99 28.17 -6.57
C ALA A 680 4.98 28.40 -5.42
N GLN A 681 4.91 27.58 -4.37
CA GLN A 681 5.77 27.66 -3.19
C GLN A 681 6.58 26.37 -3.05
N ARG A 682 7.86 26.49 -2.73
CA ARG A 682 8.74 25.34 -2.51
C ARG A 682 9.28 25.36 -1.09
N PRO A 683 9.08 24.28 -0.32
CA PRO A 683 9.82 24.09 0.92
C PRO A 683 11.34 24.05 0.63
N PRO A 684 12.19 24.46 1.59
CA PRO A 684 13.64 24.37 1.42
C PRO A 684 14.11 22.91 1.36
N ASP A 685 15.35 22.70 0.90
CA ASP A 685 15.93 21.37 0.84
C ASP A 685 16.16 20.74 2.22
N VAL A 686 16.25 21.57 3.27
CA VAL A 686 16.30 21.13 4.67
C VAL A 686 15.12 21.75 5.42
N ILE A 687 14.30 20.91 6.01
CA ILE A 687 13.19 21.30 6.87
C ILE A 687 13.58 21.06 8.33
N ASP A 688 13.39 22.08 9.14
CA ASP A 688 13.38 22.06 10.59
C ASP A 688 12.14 22.80 11.09
N LYS A 689 11.95 22.90 12.40
CA LYS A 689 10.78 23.61 12.98
C LYS A 689 10.68 25.11 12.66
N ASN A 690 11.72 25.71 12.07
CA ASN A 690 11.82 27.16 11.78
C ASN A 690 11.94 27.43 10.27
N TRP A 691 11.63 26.47 9.41
CA TRP A 691 11.80 26.67 7.99
C TRP A 691 10.83 27.71 7.41
N VAL A 692 11.28 28.39 6.36
CA VAL A 692 10.48 29.31 5.55
C VAL A 692 10.49 28.91 4.09
N PRO A 693 9.38 29.13 3.36
CA PRO A 693 9.31 28.77 1.94
C PRO A 693 10.34 29.51 1.10
N VAL A 694 10.91 28.82 0.14
CA VAL A 694 11.76 29.44 -0.89
C VAL A 694 10.85 29.92 -2.02
N HIS A 695 10.81 31.25 -2.24
CA HIS A 695 10.09 31.81 -3.37
C HIS A 695 10.83 31.51 -4.67
N ARG A 696 10.15 30.91 -5.64
CA ARG A 696 10.68 30.85 -7.02
C ARG A 696 10.69 32.28 -7.58
N SER A 697 11.86 32.77 -7.93
CA SER A 697 11.94 33.89 -8.86
C SER A 697 11.29 33.45 -10.18
N PRO A 698 10.36 34.22 -10.75
CA PRO A 698 9.80 33.91 -12.05
C PRO A 698 10.94 33.95 -13.08
N HIS A 699 11.27 32.81 -13.70
CA HIS A 699 12.13 32.71 -14.87
C HIS A 699 11.26 32.68 -16.13
#